data_ee148e8338cf262953b04b21e0bdf227
#
_entry.id   ee148e8338cf262953b04b21e0bdf227
#
_cell.length_a   1.000
_cell.length_b   1.000
_cell.length_c   1.000
_cell.angle_alpha   90.00
_cell.angle_beta   90.00
_cell.angle_gamma   90.00
#
_symmetry.space_group_name_H-M   'P 1'
#
loop_
_entity.id
_entity.type
_entity.pdbx_description
1 polymer ?
#
loop_
_entity_poly.entity_id
_entity_poly.type
_entity_poly.pdbx_seq_one_letter_code
_entity_poly.pdbx_strand_id
1 'polypeptide(L)'
;MSTKREVTPETTGMGRRRFINTAALAGLTAGVAACTDKPANAPATAASGPGAAPAAAQADAANATHLKPGELDTYYGLWSGGHNGDMRVLGLPSGREIHRIPCFVPDALVGWGITNESKKIMGTKPDGSLRYTVGDTHHTHASYKDGNYDGRYAWINDKINSRIARIRLDYFICDKITELPNVQGFHGIFPDKADPVDPAINYTTRVFCGAEFHIPLPNNGKDVDSPEKYRTMFTCVDAESMDVRWQVLIDGNCDLTATSYDGKLAATNQYNIEGGAHYEDMMSAERDACAFFNIARIEEAVKAGKFKTYGDSKVPVVDGTRESNKDAKTALVAYVSVPKNPHGVNASPDGKYFICAGKLSPTGTVIELSKVLDWFDGKSDKLDNAIVAEVELGLGPLHTAFDGRGNAYTTLFLDSQVVKWNVEAAIKFHAGDKNSKYVVDRADVHYQPGHINASQSETKAADGKYLAVGCKFSKDRFLPVGPLHPENEQLFDISGEKMVMLADHPVRGEPHDFIIFKRELVRPKQVYSHDDFPLAIKDAKESGVFRNGKKVTVKLTSQAPAFSLREFKLKKGDEVTLILTNLDKIEDLTHGIAIPKYNVQFVVNPLETASVNFVADKPGVYWIYCTNFCHALHLEMRTRMIVEG
;
A
#
# COMPACT_ATOMS: atom_id res chain seq x y z
N MET A 1 5.18 57.82 12.70
CA MET A 1 4.95 56.80 11.66
C MET A 1 6.30 56.17 11.37
N SER A 2 6.56 55.00 11.97
CA SER A 2 7.82 54.27 11.82
C SER A 2 7.44 52.87 11.35
N THR A 3 7.77 52.57 10.10
CA THR A 3 7.61 51.26 9.48
C THR A 3 8.74 50.36 9.95
N LYS A 4 8.41 49.34 10.73
CA LYS A 4 9.32 48.23 11.05
C LYS A 4 9.42 47.30 9.81
N ARG A 5 10.63 47.17 9.29
CA ARG A 5 11.00 46.11 8.33
C ARG A 5 11.10 44.79 9.10
N GLU A 6 10.34 43.83 8.68
CA GLU A 6 10.57 42.41 9.05
C GLU A 6 11.87 41.94 8.35
N VAL A 7 12.77 41.44 9.16
CA VAL A 7 13.98 40.76 8.71
C VAL A 7 13.68 39.27 8.69
N THR A 8 13.56 38.69 7.51
CA THR A 8 13.54 37.22 7.36
C THR A 8 14.96 36.68 7.60
N PRO A 9 15.13 35.62 8.38
CA PRO A 9 16.44 34.98 8.54
C PRO A 9 16.86 34.34 7.23
N GLU A 10 18.05 34.61 6.77
CA GLU A 10 18.71 33.87 5.71
C GLU A 10 18.92 32.41 6.15
N THR A 11 18.19 31.53 5.54
CA THR A 11 18.45 30.08 5.64
C THR A 11 19.74 29.81 4.85
N THR A 12 20.86 29.64 5.55
CA THR A 12 22.04 29.01 4.98
C THR A 12 21.70 27.57 4.65
N GLY A 13 21.32 27.31 3.41
CA GLY A 13 20.99 25.99 2.89
C GLY A 13 22.19 25.05 3.01
N MET A 14 22.18 24.15 3.96
CA MET A 14 22.99 22.94 3.89
C MET A 14 22.38 22.04 2.81
N GLY A 15 22.98 22.06 1.63
CA GLY A 15 22.55 21.20 0.54
C GLY A 15 22.67 19.72 0.89
N ARG A 16 21.73 18.90 0.41
CA ARG A 16 21.68 17.43 0.54
C ARG A 16 23.02 16.71 0.34
N ARG A 17 23.95 17.31 -0.41
CA ARG A 17 25.32 16.79 -0.62
C ARG A 17 26.20 16.76 0.65
N ARG A 18 25.95 17.60 1.65
CA ARG A 18 26.76 17.58 2.89
C ARG A 18 26.32 16.48 3.86
N PHE A 19 25.06 16.11 3.85
CA PHE A 19 24.53 15.05 4.73
C PHE A 19 25.07 13.65 4.32
N ILE A 20 25.17 13.41 3.01
CA ILE A 20 25.72 12.13 2.48
C ILE A 20 27.24 12.04 2.75
N ASN A 21 27.96 13.17 2.69
CA ASN A 21 29.42 13.15 2.90
C ASN A 21 29.84 12.98 4.37
N THR A 22 28.99 13.26 5.34
CA THR A 22 29.35 13.12 6.77
C THR A 22 29.21 11.68 7.26
N ALA A 23 28.32 10.91 6.69
CA ALA A 23 28.17 9.48 7.00
C ALA A 23 29.23 8.59 6.29
N ALA A 24 29.84 9.08 5.19
CA ALA A 24 30.80 8.34 4.39
C ALA A 24 32.27 8.50 4.85
N LEU A 25 32.58 9.39 5.82
CA LEU A 25 33.97 9.70 6.19
C LEU A 25 34.53 8.83 7.31
N ALA A 26 33.82 7.87 7.83
CA ALA A 26 34.32 6.97 8.89
C ALA A 26 34.93 5.65 8.39
N GLY A 27 35.04 5.43 7.08
CA GLY A 27 35.40 4.11 6.55
C GLY A 27 36.40 4.01 5.40
N LEU A 28 37.06 5.08 4.96
CA LEU A 28 37.97 4.99 3.80
C LEU A 28 39.24 5.84 3.95
N THR A 29 40.25 5.28 4.62
CA THR A 29 41.64 5.68 4.45
C THR A 29 42.44 4.49 3.93
N ALA A 30 42.50 4.30 2.63
CA ALA A 30 43.60 3.65 1.91
C ALA A 30 43.42 3.81 0.38
N GLY A 31 44.34 4.53 -0.26
CA GLY A 31 44.70 4.34 -1.63
C GLY A 31 44.05 5.23 -2.71
N VAL A 32 44.55 6.47 -2.85
CA VAL A 32 44.39 7.20 -4.11
C VAL A 32 45.76 7.34 -4.76
N ALA A 33 45.99 6.58 -5.84
CA ALA A 33 47.07 6.85 -6.79
C ALA A 33 46.47 7.54 -8.02
N ALA A 34 47.08 8.66 -8.42
CA ALA A 34 46.65 9.51 -9.51
C ALA A 34 46.73 8.79 -10.88
N CYS A 35 45.73 9.06 -11.74
CA CYS A 35 45.83 8.80 -13.17
C CYS A 35 45.64 10.06 -13.97
N THR A 36 46.66 10.41 -14.73
CA THR A 36 46.71 11.44 -15.76
C THR A 36 46.12 10.95 -17.08
N ASP A 37 45.52 11.87 -17.82
CA ASP A 37 44.88 11.66 -19.13
C ASP A 37 45.84 11.11 -20.21
N LYS A 38 45.33 10.18 -21.01
CA LYS A 38 45.56 10.06 -22.47
C LYS A 38 44.63 9.03 -23.13
N PRO A 39 44.10 9.30 -24.34
CA PRO A 39 43.26 8.36 -25.04
C PRO A 39 44.12 7.36 -25.87
N ALA A 40 43.78 6.07 -25.80
CA ALA A 40 44.27 5.09 -26.76
C ALA A 40 43.23 4.03 -27.03
N ASN A 41 42.86 3.88 -28.29
CA ASN A 41 42.12 2.75 -28.83
C ASN A 41 42.94 1.46 -28.68
N ALA A 42 42.37 0.46 -28.00
CA ALA A 42 42.75 -0.94 -28.15
C ALA A 42 41.53 -1.82 -27.88
N PRO A 43 41.37 -2.95 -28.58
CA PRO A 43 40.17 -3.80 -28.42
C PRO A 43 40.20 -4.50 -27.06
N ALA A 44 39.09 -4.41 -26.36
CA ALA A 44 38.90 -5.04 -25.07
C ALA A 44 38.86 -6.57 -25.23
N THR A 45 39.87 -7.24 -24.71
CA THR A 45 39.81 -8.68 -24.40
C THR A 45 38.89 -8.82 -23.19
N ALA A 46 37.80 -9.57 -23.37
CA ALA A 46 36.87 -9.91 -22.31
C ALA A 46 37.59 -10.66 -21.19
N ALA A 47 37.64 -10.05 -20.01
CA ALA A 47 38.00 -10.78 -18.80
C ALA A 47 36.83 -11.70 -18.44
N SER A 48 37.06 -13.00 -18.46
CA SER A 48 36.12 -14.01 -17.97
C SER A 48 35.96 -13.87 -16.46
N GLY A 49 34.84 -13.27 -16.03
CA GLY A 49 34.37 -13.32 -14.66
C GLY A 49 33.86 -14.72 -14.31
N PRO A 50 33.84 -15.11 -13.02
CA PRO A 50 33.46 -16.46 -12.63
C PRO A 50 31.98 -16.73 -12.85
N GLY A 51 31.65 -17.72 -13.69
CA GLY A 51 30.41 -18.44 -13.67
C GLY A 51 29.24 -17.84 -14.43
N ALA A 52 29.35 -17.64 -15.74
CA ALA A 52 28.14 -17.56 -16.56
C ALA A 52 27.38 -18.89 -16.47
N ALA A 53 26.12 -18.85 -16.05
CA ALA A 53 25.24 -20.03 -16.11
C ALA A 53 25.20 -20.59 -17.55
N PRO A 54 25.02 -21.90 -17.74
CA PRO A 54 24.92 -22.50 -19.06
C PRO A 54 23.83 -21.81 -19.89
N ALA A 55 24.11 -21.55 -21.17
CA ALA A 55 23.20 -20.85 -22.09
C ALA A 55 21.77 -21.46 -22.14
N ALA A 56 21.62 -22.76 -21.88
CA ALA A 56 20.33 -23.43 -21.77
C ALA A 56 19.51 -22.94 -20.55
N ALA A 57 20.16 -22.79 -19.39
CA ALA A 57 19.46 -22.29 -18.18
C ALA A 57 19.03 -20.81 -18.33
N GLN A 58 19.79 -20.00 -19.06
CA GLN A 58 19.41 -18.64 -19.39
C GLN A 58 18.27 -18.58 -20.40
N ALA A 59 18.23 -19.48 -21.39
CA ALA A 59 17.14 -19.56 -22.36
C ALA A 59 15.82 -20.02 -21.69
N ASP A 60 15.89 -20.95 -20.75
CA ASP A 60 14.71 -21.39 -19.98
C ASP A 60 14.18 -20.29 -19.06
N ALA A 61 15.06 -19.53 -18.41
CA ALA A 61 14.67 -18.37 -17.61
C ALA A 61 14.03 -17.25 -18.45
N ALA A 62 14.57 -16.95 -19.64
CA ALA A 62 14.03 -15.95 -20.55
C ALA A 62 12.63 -16.30 -21.08
N ASN A 63 12.29 -17.58 -21.15
CA ASN A 63 10.95 -18.05 -21.56
C ASN A 63 9.96 -18.18 -20.39
N ALA A 64 10.45 -18.17 -19.15
CA ALA A 64 9.62 -18.43 -17.97
C ALA A 64 8.55 -17.36 -17.71
N THR A 65 8.74 -16.14 -18.22
CA THR A 65 7.78 -15.02 -18.12
C THR A 65 6.94 -14.83 -19.38
N HIS A 66 7.23 -15.60 -20.45
CA HIS A 66 6.48 -15.50 -21.70
C HIS A 66 5.16 -16.26 -21.62
N LEU A 67 4.07 -15.57 -21.89
CA LEU A 67 2.75 -16.16 -22.08
C LEU A 67 2.34 -16.09 -23.55
N LYS A 68 1.90 -17.23 -24.08
CA LYS A 68 1.33 -17.27 -25.44
C LYS A 68 -0.03 -16.54 -25.48
N PRO A 69 -0.48 -16.11 -26.66
CA PRO A 69 -1.83 -15.58 -26.82
C PRO A 69 -2.89 -16.53 -26.25
N GLY A 70 -3.76 -16.01 -25.37
CA GLY A 70 -4.80 -16.78 -24.67
C GLY A 70 -4.36 -17.47 -23.37
N GLU A 71 -3.07 -17.50 -23.07
CA GLU A 71 -2.60 -17.98 -21.76
C GLU A 71 -2.75 -16.88 -20.70
N LEU A 72 -3.08 -17.30 -19.49
CA LEU A 72 -3.27 -16.43 -18.33
C LEU A 72 -2.15 -16.62 -17.32
N ASP A 73 -1.78 -15.55 -16.64
CA ASP A 73 -0.88 -15.61 -15.50
C ASP A 73 -1.43 -16.52 -14.40
N THR A 74 -0.55 -17.18 -13.68
CA THR A 74 -0.94 -18.11 -12.60
C THR A 74 -1.14 -17.40 -11.27
N TYR A 75 -0.52 -16.24 -11.10
CA TYR A 75 -0.68 -15.39 -9.92
C TYR A 75 -1.10 -13.98 -10.33
N TYR A 76 -1.80 -13.32 -9.43
CA TYR A 76 -1.97 -11.89 -9.43
C TYR A 76 -1.17 -11.27 -8.29
N GLY A 77 -0.59 -10.12 -8.57
CA GLY A 77 -0.03 -9.25 -7.57
C GLY A 77 -0.84 -7.98 -7.45
N LEU A 78 -1.01 -7.49 -6.23
CA LEU A 78 -1.54 -6.16 -5.96
C LEU A 78 -0.36 -5.27 -5.58
N TRP A 79 -0.08 -4.27 -6.39
CA TRP A 79 1.00 -3.30 -6.21
C TRP A 79 0.45 -1.95 -5.78
N SER A 80 1.07 -1.33 -4.79
CA SER A 80 0.80 0.09 -4.53
C SER A 80 1.28 0.93 -5.72
N GLY A 81 0.51 1.96 -6.10
CA GLY A 81 0.85 2.85 -7.20
C GLY A 81 1.63 4.10 -6.78
N GLY A 82 2.09 4.17 -5.52
CA GLY A 82 2.85 5.30 -4.99
C GLY A 82 2.11 6.63 -5.17
N HIS A 83 2.79 7.61 -5.70
CA HIS A 83 2.26 8.96 -5.91
C HIS A 83 1.09 9.05 -6.92
N ASN A 84 0.77 7.97 -7.65
CA ASN A 84 -0.45 7.91 -8.45
C ASN A 84 -1.72 7.70 -7.60
N GLY A 85 -1.58 7.33 -6.32
CA GLY A 85 -2.69 7.15 -5.40
C GLY A 85 -3.65 6.03 -5.78
N ASP A 86 -3.17 5.02 -6.49
CA ASP A 86 -3.92 3.87 -7.00
C ASP A 86 -3.38 2.54 -6.46
N MET A 87 -4.07 1.47 -6.79
CA MET A 87 -3.59 0.09 -6.67
C MET A 87 -3.57 -0.54 -8.07
N ARG A 88 -2.54 -1.33 -8.37
CA ARG A 88 -2.39 -2.01 -9.66
C ARG A 88 -2.48 -3.50 -9.51
N VAL A 89 -3.05 -4.17 -10.49
CA VAL A 89 -3.11 -5.62 -10.60
C VAL A 89 -2.12 -6.04 -11.69
N LEU A 90 -1.07 -6.75 -11.28
CA LEU A 90 -0.09 -7.31 -12.20
C LEU A 90 -0.26 -8.82 -12.32
N GLY A 91 -0.09 -9.34 -13.53
CA GLY A 91 -0.05 -10.78 -13.76
C GLY A 91 1.38 -11.31 -13.59
N LEU A 92 1.54 -12.42 -12.89
CA LEU A 92 2.82 -13.09 -12.72
C LEU A 92 2.74 -14.52 -13.27
N PRO A 93 3.76 -14.96 -14.02
CA PRO A 93 5.11 -14.39 -14.11
C PRO A 93 5.32 -13.34 -15.20
N SER A 94 4.30 -12.94 -15.98
CA SER A 94 4.52 -12.07 -17.14
C SER A 94 4.92 -10.62 -16.80
N GLY A 95 4.62 -10.14 -15.59
CA GLY A 95 4.81 -8.75 -15.19
C GLY A 95 3.85 -7.75 -15.88
N ARG A 96 2.79 -8.24 -16.56
CA ARG A 96 1.84 -7.36 -17.25
C ARG A 96 0.93 -6.63 -16.25
N GLU A 97 0.81 -5.31 -16.39
CA GLU A 97 -0.24 -4.57 -15.72
C GLU A 97 -1.59 -4.93 -16.38
N ILE A 98 -2.46 -5.60 -15.63
CA ILE A 98 -3.75 -6.11 -16.10
C ILE A 98 -4.84 -5.09 -15.83
N HIS A 99 -4.80 -4.46 -14.66
CA HIS A 99 -5.83 -3.53 -14.23
C HIS A 99 -5.26 -2.48 -13.28
N ARG A 100 -5.89 -1.33 -13.26
CA ARG A 100 -5.57 -0.22 -12.37
C ARG A 100 -6.81 0.21 -11.62
N ILE A 101 -6.74 0.22 -10.31
CA ILE A 101 -7.84 0.55 -9.41
C ILE A 101 -7.60 1.93 -8.82
N PRO A 102 -8.28 2.99 -9.27
CA PRO A 102 -8.13 4.31 -8.70
C PRO A 102 -8.70 4.36 -7.28
N CYS A 103 -7.99 5.02 -6.35
CA CYS A 103 -8.39 5.14 -4.96
C CYS A 103 -8.40 6.61 -4.52
N PHE A 104 -7.25 7.25 -4.38
CA PHE A 104 -7.11 8.54 -3.71
C PHE A 104 -6.94 9.73 -4.65
N VAL A 105 -6.64 9.47 -5.91
CA VAL A 105 -6.43 10.48 -6.95
C VAL A 105 -7.49 10.30 -8.03
N PRO A 106 -8.09 11.40 -8.54
CA PRO A 106 -9.03 11.31 -9.64
C PRO A 106 -8.45 10.62 -10.88
N ASP A 107 -9.26 9.79 -11.53
CA ASP A 107 -8.89 9.11 -12.77
C ASP A 107 -9.98 9.29 -13.83
N ALA A 108 -9.65 10.08 -14.86
CA ALA A 108 -10.58 10.39 -15.93
C ALA A 108 -10.89 9.18 -16.84
N LEU A 109 -10.03 8.15 -16.87
CA LEU A 109 -10.23 6.95 -17.69
C LEU A 109 -11.56 6.26 -17.36
N VAL A 110 -11.82 6.10 -16.05
CA VAL A 110 -13.03 5.44 -15.54
C VAL A 110 -14.05 6.42 -14.94
N GLY A 111 -13.72 7.71 -14.85
CA GLY A 111 -14.58 8.73 -14.24
C GLY A 111 -14.50 8.79 -12.72
N TRP A 112 -13.45 8.23 -12.13
CA TRP A 112 -13.20 8.30 -10.69
C TRP A 112 -12.94 9.76 -10.25
N GLY A 113 -13.67 10.24 -9.25
CA GLY A 113 -13.66 11.65 -8.86
C GLY A 113 -14.49 12.57 -9.75
N ILE A 114 -15.14 12.04 -10.80
CA ILE A 114 -16.05 12.77 -11.70
C ILE A 114 -17.51 12.39 -11.42
N THR A 115 -17.80 11.09 -11.32
CA THR A 115 -19.15 10.60 -11.02
C THR A 115 -19.57 10.93 -9.58
N ASN A 116 -20.86 11.05 -9.35
CA ASN A 116 -21.40 11.32 -8.01
C ASN A 116 -21.08 10.19 -7.03
N GLU A 117 -21.09 8.94 -7.52
CA GLU A 117 -20.80 7.74 -6.75
C GLU A 117 -19.35 7.74 -6.26
N SER A 118 -18.38 7.98 -7.16
CA SER A 118 -16.96 8.04 -6.81
C SER A 118 -16.61 9.25 -5.93
N LYS A 119 -17.23 10.41 -6.18
CA LYS A 119 -17.08 11.60 -5.32
C LYS A 119 -17.56 11.33 -3.89
N LYS A 120 -18.66 10.57 -3.73
CA LYS A 120 -19.15 10.17 -2.41
C LYS A 120 -18.14 9.31 -1.66
N ILE A 121 -17.45 8.40 -2.35
CA ILE A 121 -16.41 7.54 -1.78
C ILE A 121 -15.17 8.35 -1.42
N MET A 122 -14.69 9.21 -2.34
CA MET A 122 -13.49 10.04 -2.14
C MET A 122 -13.70 11.15 -1.09
N GLY A 123 -14.94 11.55 -0.85
CA GLY A 123 -15.29 12.66 0.04
C GLY A 123 -15.27 14.01 -0.66
N THR A 124 -16.27 14.85 -0.34
CA THR A 124 -16.45 16.19 -0.93
C THR A 124 -16.48 17.29 0.12
N LYS A 125 -16.17 18.50 -0.30
CA LYS A 125 -16.43 19.74 0.43
C LYS A 125 -17.91 20.15 0.28
N PRO A 126 -18.40 21.13 1.07
CA PRO A 126 -19.78 21.62 0.96
C PRO A 126 -20.16 22.16 -0.44
N ASP A 127 -19.19 22.61 -1.22
CA ASP A 127 -19.40 23.11 -2.59
C ASP A 127 -19.46 21.97 -3.64
N GLY A 128 -19.31 20.70 -3.22
CA GLY A 128 -19.34 19.53 -4.08
C GLY A 128 -18.01 19.22 -4.78
N SER A 129 -16.96 20.01 -4.56
CA SER A 129 -15.60 19.68 -5.01
C SER A 129 -14.99 18.56 -4.15
N LEU A 130 -14.02 17.83 -4.70
CA LEU A 130 -13.30 16.81 -3.95
C LEU A 130 -12.58 17.43 -2.74
N ARG A 131 -12.59 16.71 -1.62
CA ARG A 131 -11.90 17.13 -0.40
C ARG A 131 -10.38 17.07 -0.61
N TYR A 132 -9.90 15.99 -1.24
CA TYR A 132 -8.51 15.75 -1.61
C TYR A 132 -8.41 15.27 -3.06
N THR A 133 -7.35 15.65 -3.75
CA THR A 133 -7.06 15.26 -5.14
C THR A 133 -5.67 14.67 -5.32
N VAL A 134 -4.96 14.46 -4.20
CA VAL A 134 -3.62 13.87 -4.15
C VAL A 134 -3.65 12.65 -3.21
N GLY A 135 -2.74 11.72 -3.42
CA GLY A 135 -2.58 10.54 -2.59
C GLY A 135 -1.17 9.96 -2.78
N ASP A 136 -0.73 9.18 -1.80
CA ASP A 136 0.55 8.50 -1.80
C ASP A 136 0.36 7.11 -1.18
N THR A 137 0.26 6.09 -2.04
CA THR A 137 -0.01 4.72 -1.63
C THR A 137 1.28 3.96 -1.38
N HIS A 138 1.39 3.32 -0.22
CA HIS A 138 2.58 2.59 0.19
C HIS A 138 2.31 1.10 0.39
N HIS A 139 1.42 0.73 1.31
CA HIS A 139 1.20 -0.65 1.71
C HIS A 139 -0.15 -1.18 1.27
N THR A 140 -0.15 -2.43 0.80
CA THR A 140 -1.35 -3.15 0.40
C THR A 140 -1.38 -4.54 1.02
N HIS A 141 -2.54 -4.94 1.57
CA HIS A 141 -2.76 -6.29 2.08
C HIS A 141 -4.17 -6.77 1.78
N ALA A 142 -4.33 -8.11 1.66
CA ALA A 142 -5.62 -8.73 1.39
C ALA A 142 -6.22 -9.38 2.64
N SER A 143 -7.55 -9.59 2.61
CA SER A 143 -8.30 -10.28 3.67
C SER A 143 -7.96 -11.76 3.76
N TYR A 144 -8.15 -12.30 4.97
CA TYR A 144 -7.84 -13.68 5.31
C TYR A 144 -9.09 -14.47 5.71
N LYS A 145 -9.02 -15.77 5.47
CA LYS A 145 -9.86 -16.80 6.08
C LYS A 145 -9.00 -18.04 6.34
N ASP A 146 -9.14 -18.65 7.53
CA ASP A 146 -8.36 -19.81 7.96
C ASP A 146 -6.84 -19.61 7.88
N GLY A 147 -6.37 -18.35 7.96
CA GLY A 147 -4.97 -17.97 7.84
C GLY A 147 -4.43 -17.90 6.41
N ASN A 148 -5.30 -17.92 5.41
CA ASN A 148 -4.96 -17.77 3.98
C ASN A 148 -5.73 -16.61 3.37
N TYR A 149 -5.25 -16.07 2.25
CA TYR A 149 -6.01 -15.06 1.50
C TYR A 149 -7.35 -15.65 1.03
N ASP A 150 -8.42 -14.87 1.16
CA ASP A 150 -9.79 -15.31 0.84
C ASP A 150 -10.35 -14.71 -0.46
N GLY A 151 -9.63 -13.77 -1.05
CA GLY A 151 -10.04 -13.12 -2.30
C GLY A 151 -11.23 -12.16 -2.18
N ARG A 152 -11.62 -11.73 -0.97
CA ARG A 152 -12.76 -10.82 -0.77
C ARG A 152 -12.39 -9.36 -0.88
N TYR A 153 -11.43 -8.94 -0.06
CA TYR A 153 -11.01 -7.54 0.07
C TYR A 153 -9.50 -7.38 0.00
N ALA A 154 -9.09 -6.21 -0.42
CA ALA A 154 -7.76 -5.67 -0.15
C ALA A 154 -7.90 -4.25 0.42
N TRP A 155 -6.86 -3.78 1.09
CA TRP A 155 -6.75 -2.42 1.60
C TRP A 155 -5.46 -1.80 1.15
N ILE A 156 -5.49 -0.47 1.03
CA ILE A 156 -4.32 0.33 0.69
C ILE A 156 -4.36 1.64 1.46
N ASN A 157 -3.19 2.13 1.88
CA ASN A 157 -3.05 3.38 2.60
C ASN A 157 -2.82 4.58 1.70
N ASP A 158 -3.09 5.77 2.21
CA ASP A 158 -2.65 7.07 1.71
C ASP A 158 -1.87 7.79 2.79
N LYS A 159 -0.57 7.94 2.59
CA LYS A 159 0.34 8.53 3.54
C LYS A 159 0.14 10.04 3.71
N ILE A 160 -0.22 10.74 2.61
CA ILE A 160 -0.37 12.21 2.62
C ILE A 160 -1.52 12.64 3.53
N ASN A 161 -2.71 12.04 3.34
CA ASN A 161 -3.93 12.47 4.02
C ASN A 161 -4.40 11.49 5.09
N SER A 162 -3.56 10.51 5.45
CA SER A 162 -3.86 9.48 6.46
C SER A 162 -5.20 8.80 6.23
N ARG A 163 -5.42 8.30 5.01
CA ARG A 163 -6.64 7.60 4.60
C ARG A 163 -6.37 6.13 4.31
N ILE A 164 -7.36 5.29 4.59
CA ILE A 164 -7.39 3.88 4.19
C ILE A 164 -8.49 3.67 3.15
N ALA A 165 -8.18 3.00 2.05
CA ALA A 165 -9.16 2.56 1.06
C ALA A 165 -9.35 1.04 1.16
N ARG A 166 -10.61 0.59 1.00
CA ARG A 166 -10.95 -0.81 0.79
C ARG A 166 -11.25 -1.07 -0.68
N ILE A 167 -10.69 -2.14 -1.19
CA ILE A 167 -10.89 -2.62 -2.54
C ILE A 167 -11.70 -3.94 -2.49
N ARG A 168 -12.80 -3.99 -3.22
CA ARG A 168 -13.54 -5.23 -3.45
C ARG A 168 -12.91 -6.00 -4.60
N LEU A 169 -12.43 -7.22 -4.33
CA LEU A 169 -11.76 -8.04 -5.33
C LEU A 169 -12.74 -8.78 -6.25
N ASP A 170 -14.03 -8.84 -5.91
CA ASP A 170 -15.08 -9.35 -6.78
C ASP A 170 -15.47 -8.39 -7.91
N TYR A 171 -15.02 -7.12 -7.85
CA TYR A 171 -15.22 -6.10 -8.89
C TYR A 171 -13.93 -5.36 -9.26
N PHE A 172 -12.84 -5.56 -8.52
CA PHE A 172 -11.62 -4.74 -8.61
C PHE A 172 -11.90 -3.24 -8.53
N ILE A 173 -12.70 -2.83 -7.56
CA ILE A 173 -13.05 -1.41 -7.34
C ILE A 173 -12.77 -0.98 -5.89
N CYS A 174 -12.40 0.28 -5.72
CA CYS A 174 -12.42 0.94 -4.41
C CYS A 174 -13.87 1.27 -4.05
N ASP A 175 -14.36 0.77 -2.91
CA ASP A 175 -15.74 0.98 -2.49
C ASP A 175 -15.90 1.84 -1.24
N LYS A 176 -14.83 2.00 -0.45
CA LYS A 176 -14.84 2.83 0.77
C LYS A 176 -13.47 3.46 1.01
N ILE A 177 -13.48 4.68 1.49
CA ILE A 177 -12.29 5.42 1.98
C ILE A 177 -12.62 6.02 3.33
N THR A 178 -11.73 5.83 4.31
CA THR A 178 -11.84 6.38 5.66
C THR A 178 -10.59 7.19 5.99
N GLU A 179 -10.76 8.39 6.53
CA GLU A 179 -9.69 9.22 7.07
C GLU A 179 -9.47 8.87 8.54
N LEU A 180 -8.21 8.64 8.92
CA LEU A 180 -7.83 8.27 10.29
C LEU A 180 -7.62 9.55 11.11
N PRO A 181 -8.36 9.75 12.23
CA PRO A 181 -8.20 10.94 13.03
C PRO A 181 -6.93 10.89 13.89
N ASN A 182 -6.41 12.06 14.25
CA ASN A 182 -5.30 12.22 15.20
C ASN A 182 -3.96 11.57 14.80
N VAL A 183 -3.74 11.28 13.52
CA VAL A 183 -2.50 10.70 13.00
C VAL A 183 -2.06 11.41 11.71
N GLN A 184 -0.75 11.36 11.44
CA GLN A 184 -0.15 11.81 10.18
C GLN A 184 0.93 10.82 9.72
N GLY A 185 1.18 10.78 8.40
CA GLY A 185 2.13 9.85 7.84
C GLY A 185 1.68 8.39 7.99
N PHE A 186 0.40 8.11 7.76
CA PHE A 186 -0.13 6.74 7.79
C PHE A 186 0.63 5.86 6.80
N HIS A 187 1.32 4.83 7.30
CA HIS A 187 2.23 4.01 6.53
C HIS A 187 1.86 2.52 6.56
N GLY A 188 2.18 1.80 7.64
CA GLY A 188 1.91 0.38 7.75
C GLY A 188 0.42 0.05 7.85
N ILE A 189 0.02 -1.02 7.16
CA ILE A 189 -1.36 -1.55 7.20
C ILE A 189 -1.28 -3.07 7.24
N PHE A 190 -2.12 -3.71 8.07
CA PHE A 190 -2.25 -5.16 8.06
C PHE A 190 -3.62 -5.62 8.62
N PRO A 191 -4.36 -6.49 7.92
CA PRO A 191 -5.59 -7.08 8.44
C PRO A 191 -5.31 -8.17 9.48
N ASP A 192 -6.25 -8.39 10.42
CA ASP A 192 -6.22 -9.56 11.27
C ASP A 192 -6.52 -10.85 10.48
N LYS A 193 -6.16 -11.99 11.07
CA LYS A 193 -6.35 -13.31 10.46
C LYS A 193 -7.40 -14.14 11.19
N ALA A 194 -7.77 -13.72 12.40
CA ALA A 194 -8.77 -14.33 13.27
C ALA A 194 -9.17 -13.39 14.40
N ASP A 195 -10.26 -13.68 15.10
CA ASP A 195 -10.61 -12.98 16.32
C ASP A 195 -9.77 -13.49 17.51
N PRO A 196 -9.29 -12.60 18.41
CA PRO A 196 -8.42 -12.98 19.52
C PRO A 196 -9.12 -13.82 20.60
N VAL A 197 -10.44 -13.84 20.63
CA VAL A 197 -11.26 -14.46 21.70
C VAL A 197 -12.17 -15.56 21.16
N ASP A 198 -12.85 -15.32 20.03
CA ASP A 198 -13.77 -16.26 19.43
C ASP A 198 -13.12 -17.05 18.28
N PRO A 199 -12.74 -18.32 18.49
CA PRO A 199 -12.09 -19.14 17.46
C PRO A 199 -13.00 -19.49 16.28
N ALA A 200 -14.31 -19.24 16.36
CA ALA A 200 -15.23 -19.43 15.24
C ALA A 200 -15.08 -18.31 14.20
N ILE A 201 -14.51 -17.15 14.59
CA ILE A 201 -14.21 -16.04 13.71
C ILE A 201 -12.75 -16.16 13.25
N ASN A 202 -12.54 -16.98 12.24
CA ASN A 202 -11.23 -17.29 11.64
C ASN A 202 -10.99 -16.54 10.32
N TYR A 203 -11.50 -15.33 10.22
CA TYR A 203 -11.42 -14.45 9.07
C TYR A 203 -11.19 -12.99 9.49
N THR A 204 -10.78 -12.15 8.53
CA THR A 204 -10.51 -10.72 8.76
C THR A 204 -11.76 -9.97 9.21
N THR A 205 -11.66 -9.31 10.37
CA THR A 205 -12.66 -8.42 10.94
C THR A 205 -12.11 -7.04 11.28
N ARG A 206 -10.80 -6.89 11.36
CA ARG A 206 -10.07 -5.66 11.70
C ARG A 206 -8.95 -5.42 10.71
N VAL A 207 -8.63 -4.15 10.51
CA VAL A 207 -7.42 -3.72 9.80
C VAL A 207 -6.67 -2.77 10.71
N PHE A 208 -5.40 -3.06 10.94
CA PHE A 208 -4.52 -2.26 11.79
C PHE A 208 -3.68 -1.33 10.95
N CYS A 209 -3.49 -0.11 11.45
CA CYS A 209 -2.87 0.99 10.73
C CYS A 209 -1.81 1.65 11.62
N GLY A 210 -0.58 1.70 11.12
CA GLY A 210 0.55 2.39 11.73
C GLY A 210 0.75 3.79 11.14
N ALA A 211 1.17 4.76 11.95
CA ALA A 211 1.52 6.10 11.50
C ALA A 211 2.91 6.51 11.99
N GLU A 212 3.67 7.18 11.12
CA GLU A 212 5.09 7.47 11.38
C GLU A 212 5.32 8.82 12.06
N PHE A 213 4.44 9.82 11.86
CA PHE A 213 4.73 11.17 12.29
C PHE A 213 4.11 11.50 13.64
N HIS A 214 4.92 11.98 14.55
CA HIS A 214 4.46 12.54 15.81
C HIS A 214 3.82 13.90 15.60
N ILE A 215 2.67 14.12 16.20
CA ILE A 215 1.97 15.40 16.19
C ILE A 215 1.52 15.76 17.60
N PRO A 216 1.37 17.06 17.92
CA PRO A 216 0.79 17.44 19.20
C PRO A 216 -0.67 16.99 19.28
N LEU A 217 -1.09 16.44 20.40
CA LEU A 217 -2.44 15.93 20.59
C LEU A 217 -3.20 16.72 21.67
N PRO A 218 -4.29 17.44 21.29
CA PRO A 218 -4.88 17.56 19.96
C PRO A 218 -4.06 18.46 19.02
N ASN A 219 -4.03 18.13 17.73
CA ASN A 219 -3.33 18.94 16.72
C ASN A 219 -4.20 20.13 16.30
N ASN A 220 -4.13 21.21 17.06
CA ASN A 220 -4.96 22.42 16.88
C ASN A 220 -4.13 23.72 16.78
N GLY A 221 -2.81 23.61 16.60
CA GLY A 221 -1.87 24.71 16.47
C GLY A 221 -1.51 25.44 17.77
N LYS A 222 -1.82 24.85 18.95
CA LYS A 222 -1.53 25.49 20.26
C LYS A 222 -0.28 24.96 20.93
N ASP A 223 -0.07 23.66 20.96
CA ASP A 223 0.99 23.00 21.73
C ASP A 223 2.21 22.65 20.85
N VAL A 224 2.58 23.55 19.93
CA VAL A 224 3.57 23.30 18.89
C VAL A 224 5.00 23.12 19.44
N ASP A 225 5.31 23.68 20.60
CA ASP A 225 6.62 23.59 21.25
C ASP A 225 6.59 22.73 22.54
N SER A 226 5.59 21.84 22.67
CA SER A 226 5.38 21.02 23.87
C SER A 226 5.71 19.54 23.57
N PRO A 227 6.95 19.06 23.77
CA PRO A 227 7.38 17.70 23.38
C PRO A 227 6.51 16.60 23.98
N GLU A 228 6.03 16.78 25.22
CA GLU A 228 5.18 15.83 25.93
C GLU A 228 3.80 15.62 25.28
N LYS A 229 3.39 16.53 24.36
CA LYS A 229 2.15 16.41 23.58
C LYS A 229 2.33 15.64 22.28
N TYR A 230 3.58 15.53 21.79
CA TYR A 230 3.85 14.87 20.52
C TYR A 230 3.79 13.36 20.67
N ARG A 231 2.82 12.76 19.99
CA ARG A 231 2.59 11.31 19.97
C ARG A 231 2.06 10.88 18.62
N THR A 232 2.12 9.58 18.37
CA THR A 232 1.35 8.93 17.31
C THR A 232 0.45 7.85 17.88
N MET A 233 -0.35 7.25 17.02
CA MET A 233 -1.33 6.25 17.43
C MET A 233 -1.31 5.07 16.47
N PHE A 234 -1.44 3.88 17.04
CA PHE A 234 -1.80 2.67 16.32
C PHE A 234 -3.32 2.60 16.22
N THR A 235 -3.87 2.43 15.03
CA THR A 235 -5.31 2.56 14.76
C THR A 235 -5.90 1.23 14.31
N CYS A 236 -7.08 0.88 14.83
CA CYS A 236 -7.88 -0.26 14.39
C CYS A 236 -9.11 0.23 13.62
N VAL A 237 -9.28 -0.30 12.41
CA VAL A 237 -10.43 -0.04 11.54
C VAL A 237 -11.26 -1.32 11.40
N ASP A 238 -12.57 -1.20 11.44
CA ASP A 238 -13.49 -2.30 11.13
C ASP A 238 -13.39 -2.68 9.65
N ALA A 239 -13.14 -3.94 9.35
CA ALA A 239 -12.94 -4.40 7.98
C ALA A 239 -14.19 -4.30 7.09
N GLU A 240 -15.40 -4.37 7.68
CA GLU A 240 -16.66 -4.34 6.92
C GLU A 240 -17.24 -2.93 6.83
N SER A 241 -17.40 -2.23 7.97
CA SER A 241 -17.94 -0.87 7.99
C SER A 241 -16.93 0.18 7.54
N MET A 242 -15.63 -0.09 7.73
CA MET A 242 -14.51 0.84 7.57
C MET A 242 -14.51 1.98 8.62
N ASP A 243 -15.27 1.86 9.69
CA ASP A 243 -15.23 2.81 10.80
C ASP A 243 -13.98 2.57 11.66
N VAL A 244 -13.39 3.64 12.20
CA VAL A 244 -12.32 3.52 13.19
C VAL A 244 -12.89 3.03 14.51
N ARG A 245 -12.50 1.82 14.94
CA ARG A 245 -13.00 1.21 16.18
C ARG A 245 -12.37 1.83 17.42
N TRP A 246 -11.05 1.95 17.40
CA TRP A 246 -10.24 2.48 18.50
C TRP A 246 -8.82 2.84 18.04
N GLN A 247 -8.13 3.58 18.88
CA GLN A 247 -6.71 3.92 18.71
C GLN A 247 -5.95 3.62 20.01
N VAL A 248 -4.66 3.38 19.89
CA VAL A 248 -3.71 3.19 21.00
C VAL A 248 -2.67 4.27 20.93
N LEU A 249 -2.62 5.13 21.95
CA LEU A 249 -1.54 6.10 22.12
C LEU A 249 -0.25 5.36 22.45
N ILE A 250 0.84 5.63 21.74
CA ILE A 250 2.11 4.93 21.93
C ILE A 250 3.28 5.89 22.09
N ASP A 251 4.37 5.36 22.62
CA ASP A 251 5.69 5.98 22.54
C ASP A 251 6.40 5.51 21.26
N GLY A 252 7.02 6.44 20.53
CA GLY A 252 7.64 6.15 19.25
C GLY A 252 6.65 6.14 18.09
N ASN A 253 7.17 5.93 16.90
CA ASN A 253 6.36 5.85 15.68
C ASN A 253 5.84 4.43 15.42
N CYS A 254 4.91 4.29 14.45
CA CYS A 254 4.51 3.02 13.87
C CYS A 254 4.88 3.03 12.38
N ASP A 255 5.78 2.16 11.97
CA ASP A 255 6.16 2.05 10.58
C ASP A 255 5.37 0.90 9.90
N LEU A 256 5.87 -0.32 9.89
CA LEU A 256 5.13 -1.47 9.38
C LEU A 256 4.25 -2.11 10.43
N THR A 257 3.30 -2.90 9.96
CA THR A 257 2.37 -3.65 10.81
C THR A 257 2.34 -5.11 10.37
N ALA A 258 2.23 -6.02 11.34
CA ALA A 258 1.99 -7.45 11.14
C ALA A 258 1.01 -8.00 12.17
N THR A 259 0.41 -9.16 11.91
CA THR A 259 -0.56 -9.79 12.82
C THR A 259 -0.27 -11.27 13.02
N SER A 260 -0.53 -11.76 14.24
CA SER A 260 -0.49 -13.20 14.54
C SER A 260 -1.67 -13.94 13.88
N TYR A 261 -1.48 -15.24 13.63
CA TYR A 261 -2.52 -16.05 12.99
C TYR A 261 -3.74 -16.34 13.87
N ASP A 262 -3.59 -16.23 15.17
CA ASP A 262 -4.67 -16.40 16.15
C ASP A 262 -5.36 -15.09 16.54
N GLY A 263 -4.98 -13.98 15.90
CA GLY A 263 -5.56 -12.65 16.13
C GLY A 263 -5.22 -12.01 17.46
N LYS A 264 -4.42 -12.67 18.33
CA LYS A 264 -4.13 -12.16 19.68
C LYS A 264 -3.21 -10.97 19.69
N LEU A 265 -2.24 -10.94 18.77
CA LEU A 265 -1.23 -9.90 18.69
C LEU A 265 -1.22 -9.23 17.32
N ALA A 266 -1.14 -7.92 17.33
CA ALA A 266 -0.59 -7.14 16.24
C ALA A 266 0.78 -6.60 16.65
N ALA A 267 1.63 -6.27 15.68
CA ALA A 267 2.95 -5.72 15.94
C ALA A 267 3.27 -4.56 15.00
N THR A 268 4.13 -3.66 15.44
CA THR A 268 4.75 -2.62 14.61
C THR A 268 6.20 -2.44 15.00
N ASN A 269 7.06 -2.10 14.05
CA ASN A 269 8.42 -1.65 14.35
C ASN A 269 8.45 -0.14 14.56
N GLN A 270 9.37 0.28 15.41
CA GLN A 270 9.57 1.67 15.84
C GLN A 270 11.03 2.06 15.68
N TYR A 271 11.31 3.09 14.89
CA TYR A 271 12.68 3.51 14.55
C TYR A 271 12.97 4.97 14.82
N ASN A 272 12.09 5.69 15.45
CA ASN A 272 12.27 7.12 15.62
C ASN A 272 11.83 7.58 16.99
N ILE A 273 12.09 8.80 17.24
CA ILE A 273 12.02 9.46 18.53
C ILE A 273 10.65 9.55 19.10
N GLU A 274 10.67 9.55 20.39
CA GLU A 274 9.56 9.91 21.23
C GLU A 274 9.70 11.34 21.72
N GLY A 275 8.67 12.17 21.47
CA GLY A 275 8.57 13.50 22.05
C GLY A 275 9.50 14.56 21.47
N GLY A 276 9.94 14.40 20.24
CA GLY A 276 10.62 15.46 19.50
C GLY A 276 9.63 16.47 18.93
N ALA A 277 9.67 17.72 19.36
CA ALA A 277 8.89 18.81 18.81
C ALA A 277 9.61 19.52 17.65
N HIS A 278 10.94 19.51 17.67
CA HIS A 278 11.78 20.17 16.67
C HIS A 278 12.64 19.15 15.92
N TYR A 279 13.07 19.55 14.72
CA TYR A 279 13.87 18.68 13.85
C TYR A 279 15.19 18.24 14.51
N GLU A 280 15.80 19.12 15.28
CA GLU A 280 17.07 18.86 16.01
C GLU A 280 16.92 17.80 17.09
N ASP A 281 15.72 17.65 17.63
CA ASP A 281 15.42 16.63 18.65
C ASP A 281 15.16 15.27 18.02
N MET A 282 14.79 15.24 16.74
CA MET A 282 14.59 13.99 16.01
C MET A 282 15.88 13.18 15.96
N MET A 283 15.81 11.89 16.28
CA MET A 283 16.94 10.97 16.32
C MET A 283 17.87 11.16 17.54
N SER A 284 17.52 12.02 18.49
CA SER A 284 18.36 12.25 19.68
C SER A 284 18.06 11.27 20.83
N ALA A 285 16.86 10.73 20.90
CA ALA A 285 16.38 9.87 21.99
C ALA A 285 15.73 8.58 21.47
N GLU A 286 16.36 7.95 20.47
CA GLU A 286 15.85 6.73 19.85
C GLU A 286 15.70 5.58 20.85
N ARG A 287 14.52 4.95 20.80
CA ARG A 287 14.20 3.73 21.55
C ARG A 287 13.64 2.71 20.58
N ASP A 288 14.54 2.12 19.82
CA ASP A 288 14.20 1.14 18.80
C ASP A 288 13.51 -0.07 19.43
N ALA A 289 12.34 -0.43 18.87
CA ALA A 289 11.54 -1.52 19.39
C ALA A 289 10.69 -2.20 18.32
N CYS A 290 10.29 -3.43 18.61
CA CYS A 290 9.10 -4.05 18.04
C CYS A 290 8.00 -4.00 19.13
N ALA A 291 6.94 -3.24 18.86
CA ALA A 291 5.82 -3.09 19.79
C ALA A 291 4.73 -4.11 19.46
N PHE A 292 4.27 -4.85 20.47
CA PHE A 292 3.23 -5.85 20.38
C PHE A 292 1.97 -5.39 21.11
N PHE A 293 0.85 -5.39 20.41
CA PHE A 293 -0.46 -4.98 20.90
C PHE A 293 -1.28 -6.21 21.27
N ASN A 294 -1.74 -6.31 22.52
CA ASN A 294 -2.66 -7.36 22.97
C ASN A 294 -4.09 -6.94 22.63
N ILE A 295 -4.63 -7.46 21.54
CA ILE A 295 -5.90 -7.00 20.94
C ILE A 295 -7.07 -7.22 21.89
N ALA A 296 -7.16 -8.38 22.51
CA ALA A 296 -8.25 -8.70 23.44
C ALA A 296 -8.29 -7.70 24.62
N ARG A 297 -7.14 -7.38 25.21
CA ARG A 297 -7.06 -6.44 26.35
C ARG A 297 -7.39 -5.00 25.94
N ILE A 298 -6.98 -4.59 24.74
CA ILE A 298 -7.31 -3.27 24.19
C ILE A 298 -8.82 -3.16 24.05
N GLU A 299 -9.47 -4.14 23.43
CA GLU A 299 -10.92 -4.13 23.24
C GLU A 299 -11.69 -4.19 24.57
N GLU A 300 -11.18 -4.94 25.54
CA GLU A 300 -11.73 -4.97 26.90
C GLU A 300 -11.61 -3.59 27.59
N ALA A 301 -10.46 -2.92 27.46
CA ALA A 301 -10.27 -1.58 28.00
C ALA A 301 -11.22 -0.57 27.36
N VAL A 302 -11.42 -0.62 26.05
CA VAL A 302 -12.38 0.21 25.33
C VAL A 302 -13.82 -0.08 25.81
N LYS A 303 -14.20 -1.35 25.89
CA LYS A 303 -15.53 -1.77 26.38
C LYS A 303 -15.79 -1.33 27.82
N ALA A 304 -14.76 -1.33 28.64
CA ALA A 304 -14.82 -0.87 30.05
C ALA A 304 -14.81 0.66 30.21
N GLY A 305 -14.75 1.43 29.13
CA GLY A 305 -14.69 2.89 29.16
C GLY A 305 -13.35 3.46 29.61
N LYS A 306 -12.28 2.66 29.63
CA LYS A 306 -10.92 3.07 30.01
C LYS A 306 -10.18 3.71 28.85
N PHE A 307 -10.68 4.83 28.34
CA PHE A 307 -10.11 5.53 27.21
C PHE A 307 -10.27 7.04 27.32
N LYS A 308 -9.58 7.79 26.48
CA LYS A 308 -9.77 9.22 26.23
C LYS A 308 -10.20 9.45 24.79
N THR A 309 -10.58 10.69 24.45
CA THR A 309 -10.76 11.15 23.08
C THR A 309 -9.93 12.40 22.84
N TYR A 310 -9.56 12.68 21.59
CA TYR A 310 -8.73 13.83 21.24
C TYR A 310 -9.39 14.70 20.18
N GLY A 311 -9.33 16.02 20.36
CA GLY A 311 -9.95 16.98 19.45
C GLY A 311 -11.46 16.76 19.32
N ASP A 312 -11.97 16.86 18.10
CA ASP A 312 -13.38 16.63 17.77
C ASP A 312 -13.72 15.14 17.52
N SER A 313 -12.71 14.30 17.51
CA SER A 313 -12.88 12.85 17.31
C SER A 313 -13.58 12.20 18.51
N LYS A 314 -14.51 11.28 18.21
CA LYS A 314 -15.17 10.44 19.21
C LYS A 314 -14.54 9.05 19.33
N VAL A 315 -13.50 8.79 18.57
CA VAL A 315 -12.78 7.51 18.58
C VAL A 315 -12.15 7.29 19.95
N PRO A 316 -12.37 6.13 20.59
CA PRO A 316 -11.73 5.77 21.84
C PRO A 316 -10.22 5.63 21.66
N VAL A 317 -9.43 6.23 22.55
CA VAL A 317 -7.97 6.13 22.58
C VAL A 317 -7.54 5.58 23.92
N VAL A 318 -6.93 4.39 23.93
CA VAL A 318 -6.35 3.77 25.12
C VAL A 318 -4.87 4.13 25.26
N ASP A 319 -4.36 4.09 26.49
CA ASP A 319 -2.97 4.44 26.77
C ASP A 319 -2.05 3.21 26.65
N GLY A 320 -1.32 3.14 25.55
CA GLY A 320 -0.31 2.12 25.28
C GLY A 320 1.12 2.55 25.58
N THR A 321 1.35 3.72 26.19
CA THR A 321 2.71 4.23 26.50
C THR A 321 3.48 3.29 27.43
N ARG A 322 4.81 3.28 27.34
CA ARG A 322 5.68 2.44 28.21
C ARG A 322 5.43 2.68 29.69
N GLU A 323 5.14 3.94 30.06
CA GLU A 323 4.87 4.30 31.48
C GLU A 323 3.63 3.57 32.00
N SER A 324 2.56 3.51 31.23
CA SER A 324 1.30 2.87 31.61
C SER A 324 1.31 1.34 31.44
N ASN A 325 2.31 0.79 30.75
CA ASN A 325 2.38 -0.63 30.38
C ASN A 325 3.59 -1.38 30.98
N LYS A 326 4.05 -0.97 32.16
CA LYS A 326 5.17 -1.60 32.87
C LYS A 326 4.83 -2.97 33.49
N ASP A 327 3.57 -3.14 33.91
CA ASP A 327 3.10 -4.39 34.51
C ASP A 327 2.54 -5.30 33.41
N ALA A 328 3.23 -6.38 33.14
CA ALA A 328 2.89 -7.37 32.13
C ALA A 328 1.44 -7.87 32.22
N LYS A 329 0.89 -8.04 33.44
CA LYS A 329 -0.46 -8.57 33.65
C LYS A 329 -1.56 -7.60 33.25
N THR A 330 -1.27 -6.31 33.20
CA THR A 330 -2.22 -5.24 32.88
C THR A 330 -1.86 -4.51 31.58
N ALA A 331 -0.67 -4.74 31.05
CA ALA A 331 -0.17 -4.10 29.85
C ALA A 331 -1.07 -4.36 28.62
N LEU A 332 -1.29 -3.32 27.83
CA LEU A 332 -1.94 -3.38 26.53
C LEU A 332 -0.89 -3.54 25.41
N VAL A 333 0.32 -3.01 25.63
CA VAL A 333 1.42 -3.00 24.66
C VAL A 333 2.70 -3.48 25.34
N ALA A 334 3.44 -4.34 24.66
CA ALA A 334 4.77 -4.80 25.02
C ALA A 334 5.80 -4.27 24.02
N TYR A 335 6.93 -3.75 24.49
CA TYR A 335 7.98 -3.15 23.67
C TYR A 335 9.25 -4.00 23.75
N VAL A 336 9.45 -4.90 22.78
CA VAL A 336 10.66 -5.71 22.65
C VAL A 336 11.77 -4.84 22.05
N SER A 337 12.88 -4.69 22.77
CA SER A 337 14.03 -3.93 22.28
C SER A 337 14.69 -4.64 21.11
N VAL A 338 14.91 -3.94 20.00
CA VAL A 338 15.56 -4.47 18.80
C VAL A 338 16.69 -3.57 18.34
N PRO A 339 17.65 -4.07 17.54
CA PRO A 339 18.72 -3.25 17.02
C PRO A 339 18.26 -2.15 16.07
N LYS A 340 19.14 -1.28 15.84
CA LYS A 340 19.20 0.07 15.36
C LYS A 340 18.35 0.38 14.14
N ASN A 341 17.43 1.33 14.32
CA ASN A 341 16.55 1.89 13.29
C ASN A 341 15.77 0.80 12.54
N PRO A 342 15.02 -0.07 13.26
CA PRO A 342 14.35 -1.22 12.68
C PRO A 342 13.35 -0.79 11.60
N HIS A 343 13.31 -1.56 10.51
CA HIS A 343 12.40 -1.31 9.40
C HIS A 343 11.91 -2.65 8.85
N GLY A 344 10.64 -2.88 8.98
CA GLY A 344 10.02 -4.15 8.64
C GLY A 344 9.73 -5.04 9.85
N VAL A 345 8.53 -5.57 9.89
CA VAL A 345 8.09 -6.62 10.79
C VAL A 345 7.17 -7.57 10.02
N ASN A 346 7.53 -8.86 9.97
CA ASN A 346 6.81 -9.86 9.19
C ASN A 346 6.60 -11.14 10.00
N ALA A 347 5.40 -11.72 9.91
CA ALA A 347 5.04 -12.96 10.60
C ALA A 347 5.42 -14.18 9.77
N SER A 348 6.08 -15.18 10.37
CA SER A 348 6.38 -16.45 9.69
C SER A 348 5.11 -17.25 9.39
N PRO A 349 5.05 -18.01 8.25
CA PRO A 349 3.85 -18.77 7.85
C PRO A 349 3.41 -19.82 8.86
N ASP A 350 4.32 -20.35 9.67
CA ASP A 350 4.02 -21.30 10.75
C ASP A 350 3.43 -20.62 12.00
N GLY A 351 3.36 -19.29 12.02
CA GLY A 351 2.77 -18.50 13.09
C GLY A 351 3.58 -18.43 14.38
N LYS A 352 4.85 -18.88 14.37
CA LYS A 352 5.67 -18.93 15.58
C LYS A 352 6.47 -17.66 15.82
N TYR A 353 6.94 -17.02 14.75
CA TYR A 353 7.93 -15.95 14.83
C TYR A 353 7.45 -14.68 14.14
N PHE A 354 7.86 -13.55 14.70
CA PHE A 354 7.98 -12.30 13.97
C PHE A 354 9.45 -12.00 13.72
N ILE A 355 9.75 -11.50 12.52
CA ILE A 355 11.09 -11.04 12.15
C ILE A 355 11.05 -9.53 12.03
N CYS A 356 11.87 -8.86 12.83
CA CYS A 356 12.03 -7.41 12.79
C CYS A 356 13.43 -7.10 12.26
N ALA A 357 13.52 -6.41 11.12
CA ALA A 357 14.79 -6.13 10.48
C ALA A 357 15.37 -4.78 10.93
N GLY A 358 16.68 -4.74 11.18
CA GLY A 358 17.37 -3.58 11.68
C GLY A 358 18.13 -2.80 10.62
N LYS A 359 17.49 -1.85 9.94
CA LYS A 359 18.04 -1.11 8.79
C LYS A 359 19.46 -0.55 8.98
N LEU A 360 19.80 -0.05 10.17
CA LEU A 360 21.14 0.45 10.51
C LEU A 360 21.94 -0.54 11.39
N SER A 361 21.43 -1.76 11.56
CA SER A 361 22.13 -2.92 12.11
C SER A 361 22.21 -4.01 11.05
N PRO A 362 23.29 -4.82 10.99
CA PRO A 362 23.36 -5.90 10.00
C PRO A 362 22.49 -7.11 10.33
N THR A 363 21.61 -6.99 11.35
CA THR A 363 20.86 -8.13 11.88
C THR A 363 19.36 -8.05 11.63
N GLY A 364 18.72 -9.22 11.58
CA GLY A 364 17.29 -9.40 11.74
C GLY A 364 16.99 -10.08 13.08
N THR A 365 16.09 -9.50 13.87
CA THR A 365 15.68 -10.02 15.18
C THR A 365 14.54 -11.00 15.01
N VAL A 366 14.71 -12.24 15.46
CA VAL A 366 13.67 -13.28 15.47
C VAL A 366 12.99 -13.30 16.84
N ILE A 367 11.71 -12.96 16.89
CA ILE A 367 10.92 -12.85 18.12
C ILE A 367 9.89 -13.98 18.15
N GLU A 368 9.91 -14.80 19.20
CA GLU A 368 8.98 -15.92 19.38
C GLU A 368 7.67 -15.45 20.03
N LEU A 369 6.55 -15.63 19.33
CA LEU A 369 5.24 -15.11 19.76
C LEU A 369 4.76 -15.73 21.07
N SER A 370 4.99 -17.02 21.27
CA SER A 370 4.60 -17.70 22.51
C SER A 370 5.23 -17.06 23.75
N LYS A 371 6.47 -16.59 23.63
CA LYS A 371 7.18 -15.92 24.73
C LYS A 371 6.72 -14.50 24.98
N VAL A 372 6.26 -13.79 23.95
CA VAL A 372 5.59 -12.50 24.10
C VAL A 372 4.28 -12.67 24.87
N LEU A 373 3.48 -13.70 24.51
CA LEU A 373 2.26 -14.03 25.25
C LEU A 373 2.54 -14.47 26.69
N ASP A 374 3.59 -15.26 26.92
CA ASP A 374 4.02 -15.67 28.27
C ASP A 374 4.41 -14.47 29.13
N TRP A 375 5.00 -13.43 28.53
CA TRP A 375 5.24 -12.17 29.26
C TRP A 375 3.92 -11.49 29.62
N PHE A 376 2.99 -11.32 28.70
CA PHE A 376 1.67 -10.75 28.98
C PHE A 376 0.95 -11.54 30.09
N ASP A 377 1.05 -12.85 30.09
CA ASP A 377 0.43 -13.72 31.12
C ASP A 377 1.13 -13.66 32.48
N GLY A 378 2.28 -12.95 32.56
CA GLY A 378 3.10 -12.87 33.77
C GLY A 378 3.85 -14.18 34.11
N LYS A 379 4.05 -15.05 33.11
CA LYS A 379 4.84 -16.29 33.22
C LYS A 379 6.33 -16.04 32.99
N SER A 380 6.71 -14.91 32.37
CA SER A 380 8.08 -14.47 32.15
C SER A 380 8.27 -13.06 32.73
N ASP A 381 9.33 -12.86 33.48
CA ASP A 381 9.68 -11.56 34.07
C ASP A 381 10.40 -10.63 33.08
N LYS A 382 10.94 -11.19 31.97
CA LYS A 382 11.74 -10.46 31.00
C LYS A 382 11.18 -10.64 29.61
N LEU A 383 10.74 -9.55 29.03
CA LEU A 383 10.22 -9.52 27.66
C LEU A 383 11.29 -9.88 26.62
N ASP A 384 12.54 -9.48 26.82
CA ASP A 384 13.65 -9.76 25.90
C ASP A 384 13.96 -11.26 25.75
N ASN A 385 13.44 -12.12 26.66
CA ASN A 385 13.49 -13.58 26.46
C ASN A 385 12.72 -14.05 25.23
N ALA A 386 11.86 -13.21 24.66
CA ALA A 386 11.16 -13.49 23.41
C ALA A 386 12.08 -13.43 22.18
N ILE A 387 13.23 -12.75 22.29
CA ILE A 387 14.24 -12.76 21.23
C ILE A 387 14.96 -14.11 21.27
N VAL A 388 14.83 -14.88 20.19
CA VAL A 388 15.44 -16.22 20.07
C VAL A 388 16.65 -16.24 19.16
N ALA A 389 16.82 -15.22 18.30
CA ALA A 389 18.02 -15.02 17.49
C ALA A 389 18.16 -13.56 17.04
N GLU A 390 19.41 -13.10 17.00
CA GLU A 390 19.86 -11.89 16.30
C GLU A 390 20.68 -12.30 15.10
N VAL A 391 20.04 -12.45 13.95
CA VAL A 391 20.60 -13.10 12.77
C VAL A 391 21.39 -12.11 11.95
N GLU A 392 22.69 -12.30 11.81
CA GLU A 392 23.54 -11.49 10.94
C GLU A 392 23.25 -11.83 9.47
N LEU A 393 22.72 -10.85 8.73
CA LEU A 393 22.26 -10.99 7.36
C LEU A 393 23.12 -10.23 6.34
N GLY A 394 23.60 -9.05 6.68
CA GLY A 394 24.29 -8.10 5.82
C GLY A 394 23.80 -6.67 6.08
N LEU A 395 24.29 -5.70 5.31
CA LEU A 395 24.03 -4.28 5.60
C LEU A 395 22.64 -3.83 5.09
N GLY A 396 21.88 -3.25 5.99
CA GLY A 396 20.59 -2.64 5.69
C GLY A 396 19.43 -3.63 5.53
N PRO A 397 19.23 -4.62 6.45
CA PRO A 397 18.05 -5.49 6.39
C PRO A 397 16.77 -4.66 6.52
N LEU A 398 15.81 -4.85 5.61
CA LEU A 398 14.55 -4.10 5.60
C LEU A 398 13.34 -5.03 5.77
N HIS A 399 12.87 -5.64 4.69
CA HIS A 399 11.66 -6.44 4.69
C HIS A 399 11.97 -7.91 4.49
N THR A 400 11.11 -8.77 5.05
CA THR A 400 11.29 -10.22 5.01
C THR A 400 10.05 -10.90 4.44
N ALA A 401 10.25 -11.76 3.43
CA ALA A 401 9.23 -12.64 2.87
C ALA A 401 9.57 -14.11 3.17
N PHE A 402 8.62 -15.02 2.97
CA PHE A 402 8.77 -16.44 3.32
C PHE A 402 8.33 -17.36 2.19
N ASP A 403 8.90 -18.56 2.12
CA ASP A 403 8.56 -19.57 1.11
C ASP A 403 7.70 -20.74 1.63
N GLY A 404 7.29 -20.70 2.88
CA GLY A 404 6.55 -21.80 3.51
C GLY A 404 7.36 -23.08 3.76
N ARG A 405 8.65 -23.11 3.39
CA ARG A 405 9.57 -24.24 3.58
C ARG A 405 10.61 -23.99 4.67
N GLY A 406 10.36 -22.97 5.51
CA GLY A 406 11.24 -22.56 6.59
C GLY A 406 12.33 -21.56 6.19
N ASN A 407 12.36 -21.11 4.95
CA ASN A 407 13.28 -20.05 4.54
C ASN A 407 12.60 -18.68 4.56
N ALA A 408 13.37 -17.70 4.96
CA ALA A 408 13.09 -16.29 4.89
C ALA A 408 13.98 -15.61 3.83
N TYR A 409 13.47 -14.58 3.21
CA TYR A 409 14.13 -13.76 2.20
C TYR A 409 14.12 -12.34 2.67
N THR A 410 15.27 -11.75 2.93
CA THR A 410 15.38 -10.39 3.47
C THR A 410 16.13 -9.49 2.51
N THR A 411 15.57 -8.32 2.20
CA THR A 411 16.24 -7.30 1.41
C THR A 411 17.33 -6.62 2.22
N LEU A 412 18.48 -6.39 1.60
CA LEU A 412 19.63 -5.68 2.16
C LEU A 412 19.78 -4.34 1.43
N PHE A 413 19.19 -3.31 1.98
CA PHE A 413 19.06 -1.99 1.37
C PHE A 413 20.41 -1.34 1.01
N LEU A 414 21.43 -1.50 1.87
CA LEU A 414 22.76 -0.94 1.64
C LEU A 414 23.63 -1.82 0.77
N ASP A 415 23.51 -3.14 0.91
CA ASP A 415 24.28 -4.11 0.10
C ASP A 415 23.70 -4.30 -1.31
N SER A 416 22.47 -3.82 -1.56
CA SER A 416 21.75 -4.06 -2.83
C SER A 416 21.62 -5.54 -3.16
N GLN A 417 21.24 -6.33 -2.17
CA GLN A 417 21.08 -7.79 -2.26
C GLN A 417 19.76 -8.27 -1.64
N VAL A 418 19.39 -9.49 -1.96
CA VAL A 418 18.46 -10.32 -1.19
C VAL A 418 19.23 -11.50 -0.62
N VAL A 419 19.06 -11.75 0.68
CA VAL A 419 19.59 -12.93 1.35
C VAL A 419 18.46 -13.93 1.63
N LYS A 420 18.65 -15.18 1.20
CA LYS A 420 17.82 -16.34 1.56
C LYS A 420 18.47 -17.03 2.75
N TRP A 421 17.71 -17.23 3.81
CA TRP A 421 18.20 -17.86 5.03
C TRP A 421 17.12 -18.71 5.69
N ASN A 422 17.55 -19.74 6.45
CA ASN A 422 16.63 -20.66 7.14
C ASN A 422 16.45 -20.23 8.59
N VAL A 423 15.20 -20.00 9.01
CA VAL A 423 14.85 -19.46 10.32
C VAL A 423 15.25 -20.40 11.45
N GLU A 424 14.88 -21.68 11.37
CA GLU A 424 15.19 -22.67 12.40
C GLU A 424 16.70 -22.93 12.52
N ALA A 425 17.42 -22.93 11.38
CA ALA A 425 18.87 -23.06 11.40
C ALA A 425 19.54 -21.85 12.09
N ALA A 426 19.04 -20.64 11.88
CA ALA A 426 19.52 -19.45 12.54
C ALA A 426 19.27 -19.52 14.06
N ILE A 427 18.10 -19.96 14.50
CA ILE A 427 17.78 -20.14 15.93
C ILE A 427 18.73 -21.15 16.56
N LYS A 428 18.99 -22.31 15.92
CA LYS A 428 19.95 -23.32 16.40
C LYS A 428 21.36 -22.75 16.53
N PHE A 429 21.80 -21.97 15.53
CA PHE A 429 23.11 -21.32 15.56
C PHE A 429 23.25 -20.39 16.78
N HIS A 430 22.22 -19.59 17.04
CA HIS A 430 22.19 -18.67 18.19
C HIS A 430 22.02 -19.40 19.53
N ALA A 431 21.36 -20.55 19.54
CA ALA A 431 21.25 -21.41 20.71
C ALA A 431 22.55 -22.20 21.03
N GLY A 432 23.62 -22.07 20.19
CA GLY A 432 24.94 -22.63 20.46
C GLY A 432 25.42 -23.65 19.44
N ASP A 433 24.60 -24.15 18.52
CA ASP A 433 25.04 -25.03 17.44
C ASP A 433 25.73 -24.24 16.32
N LYS A 434 27.00 -23.94 16.50
CA LYS A 434 27.80 -23.16 15.55
C LYS A 434 28.05 -23.86 14.21
N ASN A 435 27.66 -25.12 14.06
CA ASN A 435 27.72 -25.85 12.80
C ASN A 435 26.45 -25.63 11.93
N SER A 436 25.38 -25.11 12.54
CA SER A 436 24.14 -24.81 11.81
C SER A 436 24.36 -23.66 10.82
N LYS A 437 24.29 -23.95 9.52
CA LYS A 437 24.43 -22.96 8.45
C LYS A 437 23.03 -22.42 8.10
N TYR A 438 22.80 -21.17 8.39
CA TYR A 438 21.48 -20.56 8.14
C TYR A 438 21.37 -19.78 6.82
N VAL A 439 22.45 -19.17 6.32
CA VAL A 439 22.44 -18.52 5.01
C VAL A 439 22.45 -19.59 3.92
N VAL A 440 21.44 -19.56 3.05
CA VAL A 440 21.23 -20.54 1.97
C VAL A 440 21.72 -19.99 0.63
N ASP A 441 21.35 -18.74 0.31
CA ASP A 441 21.68 -18.11 -0.97
C ASP A 441 21.72 -16.58 -0.85
N ARG A 442 22.35 -15.91 -1.83
CA ARG A 442 22.33 -14.46 -2.01
C ARG A 442 22.14 -14.15 -3.48
N ALA A 443 21.34 -13.12 -3.76
CA ALA A 443 21.17 -12.60 -5.11
C ALA A 443 21.42 -11.09 -5.10
N ASP A 444 22.22 -10.63 -6.07
CA ASP A 444 22.36 -9.20 -6.33
C ASP A 444 21.07 -8.69 -6.98
N VAL A 445 20.62 -7.54 -6.53
CA VAL A 445 19.45 -6.85 -7.06
C VAL A 445 19.82 -5.41 -7.42
N HIS A 446 18.86 -4.66 -7.95
CA HIS A 446 19.11 -3.26 -8.24
C HIS A 446 19.24 -2.45 -6.95
N TYR A 447 19.59 -1.16 -7.09
CA TYR A 447 19.98 -0.32 -5.94
C TYR A 447 18.83 -0.13 -4.95
N GLN A 448 19.21 -0.20 -3.67
CA GLN A 448 18.35 0.07 -2.53
C GLN A 448 17.01 -0.71 -2.59
N PRO A 449 17.07 -2.05 -2.57
CA PRO A 449 15.87 -2.85 -2.51
C PRO A 449 15.10 -2.52 -1.23
N GLY A 450 13.83 -2.14 -1.39
CA GLY A 450 12.91 -1.87 -0.30
C GLY A 450 12.08 -3.10 0.01
N HIS A 451 10.84 -3.08 -0.46
CA HIS A 451 9.87 -4.14 -0.20
C HIS A 451 10.17 -5.42 -0.98
N ILE A 452 9.71 -6.51 -0.41
CA ILE A 452 9.85 -7.86 -0.93
C ILE A 452 8.60 -8.66 -0.55
N ASN A 453 8.07 -9.44 -1.47
CA ASN A 453 7.00 -10.38 -1.17
C ASN A 453 7.16 -11.65 -2.00
N ALA A 454 6.85 -12.80 -1.40
CA ALA A 454 6.81 -14.06 -2.10
C ALA A 454 5.37 -14.51 -2.35
N SER A 455 5.18 -15.42 -3.28
CA SER A 455 3.85 -15.97 -3.57
C SER A 455 3.22 -16.56 -2.31
N GLN A 456 2.09 -15.96 -1.90
CA GLN A 456 1.32 -16.27 -0.69
C GLN A 456 2.13 -16.20 0.62
N SER A 457 3.19 -15.38 0.68
CA SER A 457 4.21 -15.36 1.74
C SER A 457 3.65 -15.28 3.17
N GLU A 458 2.64 -14.46 3.41
CA GLU A 458 2.12 -14.18 4.75
C GLU A 458 0.86 -15.01 5.06
N THR A 459 0.78 -16.19 4.47
CA THR A 459 -0.32 -17.16 4.67
C THR A 459 0.22 -18.52 5.07
N LYS A 460 -0.66 -19.36 5.63
CA LYS A 460 -0.33 -20.76 5.92
C LYS A 460 -0.08 -21.59 4.66
N ALA A 461 -0.53 -21.09 3.50
CA ALA A 461 -0.36 -21.72 2.19
C ALA A 461 0.79 -21.09 1.38
N ALA A 462 1.76 -20.44 2.03
CA ALA A 462 2.96 -19.94 1.36
C ALA A 462 3.59 -21.04 0.52
N ASP A 463 3.73 -20.82 -0.79
CA ASP A 463 4.15 -21.87 -1.74
C ASP A 463 5.57 -21.67 -2.30
N GLY A 464 6.15 -20.50 -2.09
CA GLY A 464 7.54 -20.21 -2.45
C GLY A 464 7.84 -20.43 -3.93
N LYS A 465 6.93 -20.06 -4.82
CA LYS A 465 7.15 -20.14 -6.26
C LYS A 465 7.87 -18.90 -6.80
N TYR A 466 7.34 -17.72 -6.50
CA TYR A 466 7.89 -16.46 -6.97
C TYR A 466 8.23 -15.53 -5.81
N LEU A 467 9.22 -14.69 -6.03
CA LEU A 467 9.63 -13.60 -5.15
C LEU A 467 9.75 -12.34 -5.99
N ALA A 468 9.06 -11.28 -5.59
CA ALA A 468 9.22 -9.96 -6.18
C ALA A 468 10.02 -9.06 -5.23
N VAL A 469 10.88 -8.22 -5.80
CA VAL A 469 11.74 -7.28 -5.09
C VAL A 469 11.58 -5.91 -5.71
N GLY A 470 11.14 -4.92 -4.93
CA GLY A 470 11.02 -3.53 -5.35
C GLY A 470 12.31 -2.76 -5.05
N CYS A 471 12.94 -2.18 -6.08
CA CYS A 471 14.17 -1.40 -5.96
C CYS A 471 13.90 0.08 -6.16
N LYS A 472 14.41 0.92 -5.25
CA LYS A 472 14.17 2.37 -5.23
C LYS A 472 14.94 3.12 -6.32
N PHE A 473 16.00 2.54 -6.86
CA PHE A 473 16.79 3.14 -7.93
C PHE A 473 17.13 2.11 -9.00
N SER A 474 16.93 2.52 -10.26
CA SER A 474 17.28 1.75 -11.46
C SER A 474 18.29 2.49 -12.33
N LYS A 475 19.25 3.17 -11.69
CA LYS A 475 20.29 3.92 -12.38
C LYS A 475 21.05 3.04 -13.36
N ASP A 476 21.27 3.56 -14.58
CA ASP A 476 22.01 2.91 -15.66
C ASP A 476 21.37 1.59 -16.19
N ARG A 477 20.18 1.22 -15.67
CA ARG A 477 19.45 0.05 -16.13
C ARG A 477 18.57 0.35 -17.33
N PHE A 478 17.92 1.50 -17.33
CA PHE A 478 17.06 1.98 -18.41
C PHE A 478 17.54 3.32 -18.92
N LEU A 479 17.27 3.61 -20.19
CA LEU A 479 17.61 4.93 -20.75
C LEU A 479 16.82 6.02 -20.00
N PRO A 480 17.50 7.09 -19.55
CA PRO A 480 16.82 8.19 -18.87
C PRO A 480 15.90 8.93 -19.84
N VAL A 481 14.67 9.21 -19.37
CA VAL A 481 13.63 9.94 -20.10
C VAL A 481 13.28 11.27 -19.41
N GLY A 482 14.23 11.80 -18.65
CA GLY A 482 14.09 13.00 -17.86
C GLY A 482 14.69 12.83 -16.46
N PRO A 483 14.49 13.81 -15.55
CA PRO A 483 15.07 13.77 -14.21
C PRO A 483 14.43 12.72 -13.27
N LEU A 484 13.22 12.26 -13.58
CA LEU A 484 12.55 11.17 -12.85
C LEU A 484 12.87 9.86 -13.54
N HIS A 485 13.78 9.08 -12.93
CA HIS A 485 14.09 7.74 -13.40
C HIS A 485 12.98 6.76 -13.00
N PRO A 486 12.66 5.75 -13.83
CA PRO A 486 11.82 4.66 -13.38
C PRO A 486 12.54 3.93 -12.25
N GLU A 487 11.77 3.49 -11.26
CA GLU A 487 12.18 2.46 -10.32
C GLU A 487 12.04 1.11 -11.00
N ASN A 488 12.44 0.03 -10.35
CA ASN A 488 12.24 -1.28 -10.95
C ASN A 488 11.79 -2.33 -9.95
N GLU A 489 11.13 -3.33 -10.47
CA GLU A 489 10.83 -4.58 -9.78
C GLU A 489 11.61 -5.71 -10.44
N GLN A 490 12.09 -6.62 -9.62
CA GLN A 490 12.77 -7.82 -10.07
C GLN A 490 12.03 -9.05 -9.59
N LEU A 491 11.70 -9.95 -10.52
CA LEU A 491 10.98 -11.19 -10.26
C LEU A 491 11.96 -12.36 -10.26
N PHE A 492 11.89 -13.19 -9.22
CA PHE A 492 12.69 -14.40 -9.07
C PHE A 492 11.82 -15.66 -8.99
N ASP A 493 12.28 -16.75 -9.57
CA ASP A 493 11.85 -18.10 -9.21
C ASP A 493 12.63 -18.55 -7.96
N ILE A 494 11.91 -18.90 -6.90
CA ILE A 494 12.48 -19.34 -5.63
C ILE A 494 12.08 -20.78 -5.28
N SER A 495 11.56 -21.53 -6.24
CA SER A 495 11.16 -22.93 -6.03
C SER A 495 12.34 -23.87 -5.73
N GLY A 496 13.55 -23.50 -6.16
CA GLY A 496 14.79 -24.23 -5.91
C GLY A 496 15.59 -23.72 -4.71
N GLU A 497 16.81 -24.24 -4.56
CA GLU A 497 17.77 -23.75 -3.55
C GLU A 497 18.25 -22.34 -3.90
N LYS A 498 18.52 -22.09 -5.18
CA LYS A 498 18.98 -20.81 -5.71
C LYS A 498 17.81 -19.92 -6.08
N MET A 499 17.99 -18.63 -5.89
CA MET A 499 17.12 -17.60 -6.43
C MET A 499 17.51 -17.34 -7.89
N VAL A 500 16.57 -17.53 -8.82
CA VAL A 500 16.80 -17.33 -10.26
C VAL A 500 16.00 -16.13 -10.73
N MET A 501 16.70 -15.05 -11.12
CA MET A 501 16.03 -13.87 -11.67
C MET A 501 15.37 -14.20 -13.01
N LEU A 502 14.07 -13.93 -13.12
CA LEU A 502 13.26 -14.17 -14.31
C LEU A 502 13.03 -12.90 -15.11
N ALA A 503 12.82 -11.77 -14.42
CA ALA A 503 12.44 -10.52 -15.04
C ALA A 503 12.95 -9.32 -14.24
N ASP A 504 13.06 -8.19 -14.93
CA ASP A 504 13.51 -6.90 -14.42
C ASP A 504 12.75 -5.82 -15.20
N HIS A 505 11.71 -5.27 -14.58
CA HIS A 505 10.76 -4.36 -15.20
C HIS A 505 10.88 -2.95 -14.63
N PRO A 506 10.86 -1.90 -15.49
CA PRO A 506 10.69 -0.55 -15.00
C PRO A 506 9.28 -0.36 -14.46
N VAL A 507 9.17 0.29 -13.32
CA VAL A 507 7.91 0.68 -12.71
C VAL A 507 7.87 2.18 -12.45
N ARG A 508 6.68 2.74 -12.26
CA ARG A 508 6.50 4.19 -12.09
C ARG A 508 5.63 4.48 -10.88
N GLY A 509 5.77 5.70 -10.37
CA GLY A 509 4.97 6.21 -9.29
C GLY A 509 5.43 5.79 -7.90
N GLU A 510 6.65 5.27 -7.77
CA GLU A 510 7.21 4.76 -6.52
C GLU A 510 6.35 3.64 -5.90
N PRO A 511 6.16 2.51 -6.59
CA PRO A 511 5.49 1.37 -5.97
C PRO A 511 6.27 0.98 -4.72
N HIS A 512 5.56 0.89 -3.59
CA HIS A 512 6.22 0.73 -2.30
C HIS A 512 6.13 -0.70 -1.81
N ASP A 513 4.93 -1.28 -1.86
CA ASP A 513 4.68 -2.64 -1.40
C ASP A 513 3.74 -3.40 -2.34
N PHE A 514 3.75 -4.70 -2.22
CA PHE A 514 2.93 -5.60 -3.02
C PHE A 514 2.68 -6.92 -2.31
N ILE A 515 1.56 -7.56 -2.64
CA ILE A 515 1.25 -8.94 -2.24
C ILE A 515 1.01 -9.80 -3.47
N ILE A 516 1.32 -11.09 -3.38
CA ILE A 516 1.20 -12.05 -4.47
C ILE A 516 0.33 -13.23 -4.04
N PHE A 517 -0.73 -13.50 -4.81
CA PHE A 517 -1.64 -14.61 -4.55
C PHE A 517 -2.04 -15.34 -5.83
N LYS A 518 -2.56 -16.56 -5.71
CA LYS A 518 -3.02 -17.33 -6.88
C LYS A 518 -4.18 -16.64 -7.55
N ARG A 519 -4.10 -16.46 -8.88
CA ARG A 519 -5.15 -15.81 -9.70
C ARG A 519 -6.54 -16.40 -9.45
N GLU A 520 -6.63 -17.72 -9.25
CA GLU A 520 -7.89 -18.43 -9.04
C GLU A 520 -8.66 -18.05 -7.77
N LEU A 521 -8.01 -17.35 -6.81
CA LEU A 521 -8.68 -16.83 -5.62
C LEU A 521 -9.64 -15.69 -5.94
N VAL A 522 -9.41 -14.96 -7.02
CA VAL A 522 -10.25 -13.84 -7.44
C VAL A 522 -10.95 -14.17 -8.75
N ARG A 523 -12.26 -13.89 -8.75
CA ARG A 523 -13.11 -14.07 -9.93
C ARG A 523 -13.96 -12.82 -10.10
N PRO A 524 -13.38 -11.75 -10.67
CA PRO A 524 -14.09 -10.49 -10.83
C PRO A 524 -15.32 -10.67 -11.72
N LYS A 525 -16.39 -10.01 -11.35
CA LYS A 525 -17.61 -9.98 -12.15
C LYS A 525 -17.37 -9.11 -13.38
N GLN A 526 -17.71 -9.63 -14.54
CA GLN A 526 -17.62 -8.94 -15.81
C GLN A 526 -18.95 -8.26 -16.20
N VAL A 527 -20.04 -8.81 -15.68
CA VAL A 527 -21.39 -8.26 -15.83
C VAL A 527 -21.94 -8.00 -14.43
N TYR A 528 -22.28 -6.75 -14.15
CA TYR A 528 -22.75 -6.33 -12.84
C TYR A 528 -24.23 -6.70 -12.62
N SER A 529 -24.84 -6.24 -11.54
CA SER A 529 -26.27 -6.39 -11.31
C SER A 529 -26.92 -5.01 -11.18
N HIS A 530 -28.03 -4.77 -11.86
CA HIS A 530 -28.80 -3.54 -11.68
C HIS A 530 -29.19 -3.29 -10.21
N ASP A 531 -29.32 -4.36 -9.40
CA ASP A 531 -29.69 -4.25 -7.99
C ASP A 531 -28.57 -3.68 -7.12
N ASP A 532 -27.34 -3.67 -7.61
CA ASP A 532 -26.21 -3.02 -6.94
C ASP A 532 -26.25 -1.49 -7.09
N PHE A 533 -27.08 -0.95 -7.99
CA PHE A 533 -27.12 0.47 -8.33
C PHE A 533 -28.52 1.07 -8.09
N PRO A 534 -28.72 1.89 -7.07
CA PRO A 534 -30.02 2.47 -6.73
C PRO A 534 -30.67 3.33 -7.83
N LEU A 535 -29.84 3.88 -8.73
CA LEU A 535 -30.29 4.73 -9.84
C LEU A 535 -30.44 3.97 -11.18
N ALA A 536 -30.31 2.63 -11.16
CA ALA A 536 -30.34 1.82 -12.38
C ALA A 536 -31.64 2.02 -13.18
N ILE A 537 -31.47 2.23 -14.48
CA ILE A 537 -32.54 2.32 -15.48
C ILE A 537 -32.65 0.91 -16.10
N LYS A 538 -33.78 0.24 -15.89
CA LYS A 538 -33.93 -1.18 -16.28
C LYS A 538 -34.47 -1.37 -17.70
N ASP A 539 -35.09 -0.35 -18.28
CA ASP A 539 -35.62 -0.35 -19.65
C ASP A 539 -35.30 1.00 -20.34
N ALA A 540 -34.87 0.96 -21.58
CA ALA A 540 -34.60 2.15 -22.40
C ALA A 540 -35.80 3.09 -22.51
N LYS A 541 -37.04 2.60 -22.33
CA LYS A 541 -38.27 3.41 -22.32
C LYS A 541 -38.36 4.36 -21.11
N GLU A 542 -37.61 4.10 -20.06
CA GLU A 542 -37.52 4.98 -18.86
C GLU A 542 -36.63 6.20 -19.10
N SER A 543 -35.94 6.25 -20.24
CA SER A 543 -35.07 7.37 -20.61
C SER A 543 -35.87 8.62 -20.90
N GLY A 544 -35.30 9.78 -20.59
CA GLY A 544 -35.98 11.05 -20.82
C GLY A 544 -35.36 12.20 -20.05
N VAL A 545 -35.96 13.37 -20.22
CA VAL A 545 -35.59 14.60 -19.49
C VAL A 545 -36.72 14.95 -18.52
N PHE A 546 -36.42 14.94 -17.25
CA PHE A 546 -37.35 15.19 -16.18
C PHE A 546 -37.00 16.53 -15.49
N ARG A 547 -37.91 17.48 -15.53
CA ARG A 547 -37.65 18.84 -15.09
C ARG A 547 -38.49 19.24 -13.87
N ASN A 548 -37.80 19.79 -12.86
CA ASN A 548 -38.43 20.44 -11.72
C ASN A 548 -37.75 21.81 -11.50
N GLY A 549 -38.36 22.87 -12.09
CA GLY A 549 -37.71 24.17 -12.15
C GLY A 549 -36.37 24.14 -12.90
N LYS A 550 -35.31 24.59 -12.23
CA LYS A 550 -33.94 24.53 -12.77
C LYS A 550 -33.28 23.16 -12.58
N LYS A 551 -33.81 22.32 -11.69
CA LYS A 551 -33.26 20.95 -11.49
C LYS A 551 -33.76 20.02 -12.60
N VAL A 552 -32.86 19.44 -13.30
CA VAL A 552 -33.15 18.58 -14.48
C VAL A 552 -32.46 17.23 -14.31
N THR A 553 -33.22 16.15 -14.36
CA THR A 553 -32.68 14.80 -14.42
C THR A 553 -32.76 14.27 -15.84
N VAL A 554 -31.62 13.92 -16.42
CA VAL A 554 -31.54 13.24 -17.72
C VAL A 554 -31.25 11.77 -17.46
N LYS A 555 -32.20 10.89 -17.79
CA LYS A 555 -32.03 9.45 -17.76
C LYS A 555 -31.65 8.96 -19.15
N LEU A 556 -30.50 8.31 -19.25
CA LEU A 556 -29.94 7.82 -20.50
C LEU A 556 -29.49 6.36 -20.31
N THR A 557 -29.76 5.53 -21.31
CA THR A 557 -29.17 4.19 -21.35
C THR A 557 -28.23 4.04 -22.54
N SER A 558 -27.22 3.21 -22.39
CA SER A 558 -26.36 2.74 -23.46
C SER A 558 -26.64 1.27 -23.74
N GLN A 559 -26.77 0.93 -25.00
CA GLN A 559 -26.84 -0.43 -25.50
C GLN A 559 -26.32 -0.41 -26.92
N ALA A 560 -25.31 -1.20 -27.22
CA ALA A 560 -24.63 -1.14 -28.52
C ALA A 560 -25.64 -1.30 -29.67
N PRO A 561 -25.59 -0.46 -30.70
CA PRO A 561 -24.64 0.62 -30.98
C PRO A 561 -25.19 2.03 -30.66
N ALA A 562 -26.07 2.20 -29.70
CA ALA A 562 -26.75 3.48 -29.51
C ALA A 562 -26.96 3.87 -28.04
N PHE A 563 -27.09 5.18 -27.79
CA PHE A 563 -27.76 5.70 -26.63
C PHE A 563 -29.28 5.75 -26.86
N SER A 564 -30.07 5.61 -25.78
CA SER A 564 -31.55 5.59 -25.85
C SER A 564 -32.17 6.89 -26.37
N LEU A 565 -31.54 8.03 -26.13
CA LEU A 565 -31.98 9.32 -26.63
C LEU A 565 -31.07 9.76 -27.79
N ARG A 566 -31.65 10.13 -28.92
CA ARG A 566 -30.90 10.71 -30.08
C ARG A 566 -30.55 12.18 -29.84
N GLU A 567 -31.38 12.85 -29.03
CA GLU A 567 -31.26 14.27 -28.70
C GLU A 567 -32.00 14.55 -27.40
N PHE A 568 -31.49 15.50 -26.62
CA PHE A 568 -32.20 16.10 -25.49
C PHE A 568 -31.85 17.59 -25.33
N LYS A 569 -32.80 18.33 -24.72
CA LYS A 569 -32.71 19.78 -24.60
C LYS A 569 -32.66 20.24 -23.14
N LEU A 570 -31.78 21.18 -22.88
CA LEU A 570 -31.59 21.88 -21.62
C LEU A 570 -31.71 23.38 -21.84
N LYS A 571 -31.93 24.14 -20.78
CA LYS A 571 -31.89 25.60 -20.79
C LYS A 571 -30.62 26.08 -20.10
N LYS A 572 -30.11 27.24 -20.51
CA LYS A 572 -28.97 27.85 -19.81
C LYS A 572 -29.31 28.04 -18.32
N GLY A 573 -28.39 27.55 -17.46
CA GLY A 573 -28.52 27.58 -16.02
C GLY A 573 -29.28 26.43 -15.40
N ASP A 574 -29.63 25.39 -16.16
CA ASP A 574 -30.17 24.15 -15.63
C ASP A 574 -29.11 23.43 -14.77
N GLU A 575 -29.51 22.98 -13.59
CA GLU A 575 -28.74 22.12 -12.69
C GLU A 575 -29.05 20.65 -13.07
N VAL A 576 -28.14 20.03 -13.81
CA VAL A 576 -28.38 18.74 -14.44
C VAL A 576 -27.78 17.59 -13.63
N THR A 577 -28.59 16.58 -13.36
CA THR A 577 -28.13 15.25 -12.97
C THR A 577 -28.33 14.32 -14.17
N LEU A 578 -27.23 13.86 -14.78
CA LEU A 578 -27.27 12.87 -15.85
C LEU A 578 -26.99 11.50 -15.25
N ILE A 579 -27.89 10.54 -15.49
CA ILE A 579 -27.78 9.14 -15.08
C ILE A 579 -27.61 8.31 -16.33
N LEU A 580 -26.57 7.48 -16.39
CA LEU A 580 -26.32 6.53 -17.46
C LEU A 580 -26.31 5.11 -16.92
N THR A 581 -27.11 4.23 -17.54
CA THR A 581 -27.08 2.79 -17.29
C THR A 581 -26.69 2.05 -18.56
N ASN A 582 -25.73 1.15 -18.47
CA ASN A 582 -25.43 0.20 -19.53
C ASN A 582 -26.41 -0.99 -19.47
N LEU A 583 -27.17 -1.23 -20.56
CA LEU A 583 -28.13 -2.33 -20.65
C LEU A 583 -27.56 -3.60 -21.32
N ASP A 584 -26.32 -3.55 -21.80
CA ASP A 584 -25.66 -4.74 -22.34
C ASP A 584 -25.33 -5.75 -21.26
N LYS A 585 -25.46 -7.03 -21.61
CA LYS A 585 -25.22 -8.19 -20.71
C LYS A 585 -24.08 -9.06 -21.20
N ILE A 586 -23.29 -8.55 -22.12
CA ILE A 586 -22.15 -9.24 -22.73
C ILE A 586 -20.91 -8.80 -21.96
N GLU A 587 -20.07 -9.75 -21.56
CA GLU A 587 -18.78 -9.49 -20.93
C GLU A 587 -17.95 -8.53 -21.79
N ASP A 588 -17.19 -7.66 -21.16
CA ASP A 588 -16.31 -6.65 -21.79
C ASP A 588 -17.04 -5.57 -22.63
N LEU A 589 -18.36 -5.57 -22.69
CA LEU A 589 -19.10 -4.56 -23.45
C LEU A 589 -19.33 -3.29 -22.61
N THR A 590 -18.25 -2.64 -22.28
CA THR A 590 -18.21 -1.36 -21.55
C THR A 590 -18.51 -0.20 -22.49
N HIS A 591 -19.33 0.74 -22.04
CA HIS A 591 -19.57 2.01 -22.72
C HIS A 591 -19.01 3.17 -21.93
N GLY A 592 -18.50 4.15 -22.62
CA GLY A 592 -18.14 5.42 -22.01
C GLY A 592 -19.07 6.54 -22.45
N ILE A 593 -18.98 7.66 -21.75
CA ILE A 593 -19.65 8.90 -22.13
C ILE A 593 -18.71 10.09 -21.91
N ALA A 594 -18.65 11.00 -22.88
CA ALA A 594 -17.98 12.29 -22.71
C ALA A 594 -18.89 13.42 -23.20
N ILE A 595 -18.95 14.50 -22.40
CA ILE A 595 -19.69 15.74 -22.73
C ILE A 595 -18.66 16.83 -23.01
N PRO A 596 -18.47 17.25 -24.29
CA PRO A 596 -17.52 18.29 -24.63
C PRO A 596 -17.72 19.57 -23.84
N LYS A 597 -16.63 20.18 -23.32
CA LYS A 597 -16.62 21.46 -22.60
C LYS A 597 -17.28 21.46 -21.19
N TYR A 598 -17.71 20.29 -20.68
CA TYR A 598 -18.35 20.17 -19.36
C TYR A 598 -17.55 19.37 -18.33
N ASN A 599 -16.32 18.95 -18.64
CA ASN A 599 -15.46 18.12 -17.78
C ASN A 599 -16.16 16.84 -17.30
N VAL A 600 -16.95 16.24 -18.18
CA VAL A 600 -17.67 14.99 -17.92
C VAL A 600 -17.09 13.92 -18.83
N GLN A 601 -16.51 12.89 -18.21
CA GLN A 601 -16.09 11.66 -18.85
C GLN A 601 -16.13 10.54 -17.80
N PHE A 602 -16.81 9.43 -18.13
CA PHE A 602 -16.80 8.23 -17.30
C PHE A 602 -17.21 7.02 -18.11
N VAL A 603 -17.03 5.83 -17.56
CA VAL A 603 -17.44 4.56 -18.15
C VAL A 603 -18.51 3.89 -17.31
N VAL A 604 -19.30 3.02 -17.94
CA VAL A 604 -20.24 2.10 -17.31
C VAL A 604 -20.03 0.70 -17.90
N ASN A 605 -19.69 -0.25 -17.04
CA ASN A 605 -19.54 -1.65 -17.39
C ASN A 605 -20.91 -2.30 -17.65
N PRO A 606 -20.98 -3.53 -18.18
CA PRO A 606 -22.25 -4.20 -18.40
C PRO A 606 -23.14 -4.20 -17.14
N LEU A 607 -24.37 -3.68 -17.25
CA LEU A 607 -25.38 -3.47 -16.19
C LEU A 607 -24.98 -2.49 -15.08
N GLU A 608 -23.87 -1.77 -15.23
CA GLU A 608 -23.48 -0.70 -14.30
C GLU A 608 -24.29 0.58 -14.55
N THR A 609 -24.43 1.37 -13.48
CA THR A 609 -25.04 2.70 -13.52
C THR A 609 -24.14 3.70 -12.81
N ALA A 610 -23.92 4.83 -13.46
CA ALA A 610 -23.22 5.96 -12.86
C ALA A 610 -23.96 7.27 -13.15
N SER A 611 -23.70 8.29 -12.33
CA SER A 611 -24.33 9.59 -12.48
C SER A 611 -23.33 10.73 -12.32
N VAL A 612 -23.67 11.89 -12.91
CA VAL A 612 -22.85 13.10 -12.80
C VAL A 612 -23.74 14.34 -12.69
N ASN A 613 -23.28 15.32 -11.92
CA ASN A 613 -23.92 16.63 -11.81
C ASN A 613 -23.10 17.68 -12.55
N PHE A 614 -23.78 18.55 -13.31
CA PHE A 614 -23.18 19.73 -13.94
C PHE A 614 -24.21 20.83 -14.16
N VAL A 615 -23.74 22.06 -14.39
CA VAL A 615 -24.61 23.18 -14.75
C VAL A 615 -24.53 23.41 -16.25
N ALA A 616 -25.67 23.48 -16.93
CA ALA A 616 -25.76 23.77 -18.35
C ALA A 616 -25.56 25.28 -18.61
N ASP A 617 -24.34 25.79 -18.39
CA ASP A 617 -24.00 27.21 -18.40
C ASP A 617 -23.65 27.77 -19.81
N LYS A 618 -23.41 26.89 -20.77
CA LYS A 618 -22.93 27.24 -22.12
C LYS A 618 -23.96 26.91 -23.18
N PRO A 619 -24.70 27.90 -23.73
CA PRO A 619 -25.59 27.66 -24.87
C PRO A 619 -24.85 27.08 -26.07
N GLY A 620 -25.47 26.12 -26.75
CA GLY A 620 -24.86 25.47 -27.91
C GLY A 620 -25.31 24.04 -28.14
N VAL A 621 -24.73 23.41 -29.15
CA VAL A 621 -24.94 22.00 -29.47
C VAL A 621 -23.69 21.19 -29.12
N TYR A 622 -23.87 20.13 -28.36
CA TYR A 622 -22.81 19.29 -27.86
C TYR A 622 -23.06 17.84 -28.30
N TRP A 623 -22.15 17.29 -29.09
CA TRP A 623 -22.18 15.88 -29.42
C TRP A 623 -21.55 15.05 -28.32
N ILE A 624 -22.38 14.39 -27.57
CA ILE A 624 -22.00 13.40 -26.57
C ILE A 624 -21.73 12.09 -27.29
N TYR A 625 -20.64 11.40 -26.99
CA TYR A 625 -20.21 10.20 -27.68
C TYR A 625 -19.72 9.12 -26.72
N CYS A 626 -19.77 7.87 -27.19
CA CYS A 626 -19.16 6.76 -26.48
C CYS A 626 -17.63 6.84 -26.60
N THR A 627 -16.91 6.74 -25.47
CA THR A 627 -15.45 6.85 -25.44
C THR A 627 -14.75 5.50 -25.57
N ASN A 628 -15.47 4.39 -25.37
CA ASN A 628 -14.93 3.03 -25.40
C ASN A 628 -15.35 2.33 -26.67
N PHE A 629 -14.38 1.75 -27.39
CA PHE A 629 -14.68 0.98 -28.60
C PHE A 629 -15.49 -0.27 -28.24
N CYS A 630 -16.78 -0.25 -28.50
CA CYS A 630 -17.75 -1.24 -28.04
C CYS A 630 -18.40 -2.06 -29.19
N HIS A 631 -18.39 -1.55 -30.43
CA HIS A 631 -19.09 -2.17 -31.55
C HIS A 631 -18.56 -1.65 -32.88
N ALA A 632 -18.81 -2.35 -33.99
CA ALA A 632 -18.43 -1.91 -35.35
C ALA A 632 -18.97 -0.51 -35.72
N LEU A 633 -20.15 -0.13 -35.19
CA LEU A 633 -20.75 1.19 -35.34
C LEU A 633 -20.46 2.11 -34.13
N HIS A 634 -19.34 1.92 -33.44
CA HIS A 634 -18.95 2.72 -32.26
C HIS A 634 -18.94 4.23 -32.56
N LEU A 635 -18.45 4.65 -33.73
CA LEU A 635 -18.40 6.06 -34.11
C LEU A 635 -19.78 6.70 -34.26
N GLU A 636 -20.82 5.89 -34.47
CA GLU A 636 -22.22 6.31 -34.56
C GLU A 636 -22.92 6.35 -33.19
N MET A 637 -22.29 5.80 -32.14
CA MET A 637 -22.84 5.79 -30.80
C MET A 637 -22.67 7.16 -30.14
N ARG A 638 -23.60 8.06 -30.47
CA ARG A 638 -23.62 9.44 -30.00
C ARG A 638 -25.04 9.97 -29.78
N THR A 639 -25.18 10.98 -28.97
CA THR A 639 -26.42 11.73 -28.72
C THR A 639 -26.14 13.21 -28.74
N ARG A 640 -27.14 14.02 -29.00
CA ARG A 640 -27.01 15.47 -29.14
C ARG A 640 -27.64 16.18 -27.92
N MET A 641 -26.82 16.82 -27.12
CA MET A 641 -27.27 17.74 -26.06
C MET A 641 -27.38 19.15 -26.65
N ILE A 642 -28.52 19.77 -26.52
CA ILE A 642 -28.77 21.17 -26.92
C ILE A 642 -28.97 21.98 -25.64
N VAL A 643 -28.20 23.04 -25.43
CA VAL A 643 -28.40 24.03 -24.40
C VAL A 643 -28.94 25.29 -25.04
N GLU A 644 -30.22 25.57 -24.80
CA GLU A 644 -30.90 26.77 -25.26
C GLU A 644 -30.49 27.99 -24.43
N GLY A 645 -30.32 29.17 -25.08
CA GLY A 645 -29.89 30.43 -24.48
C GLY A 645 -30.87 31.09 -23.55
#